data_07bff223a8dd1cc69541719cdc3f3059
#
_entry.id   07bff223a8dd1cc69541719cdc3f3059
#
_cell.length_a   1.000
_cell.length_b   1.000
_cell.length_c   1.000
_cell.angle_alpha   90.00
_cell.angle_beta   90.00
_cell.angle_gamma   90.00
#
_symmetry.space_group_name_H-M   'P 1'
#
loop_
_entity.id
_entity.type
_entity.pdbx_description
1 polymer ?
#
loop_
_entity_poly.entity_id
_entity_poly.type
_entity_poly.pdbx_seq_one_letter_code
_entity_poly.pdbx_strand_id
1 'polypeptide(L)'
;MYNLGEQFFIKQDNAKAREKCVYKGNKYRITILTERLIRLEYNENSKFVDAPTELVLNRNFEEPKFAAKEDANFIEIKTPYFTLFYSKEKPFKGTSISPTSNLKVAVNNSDKVWYYNNPEVRNFKAPLNNLNVGKNKASFQKSLFSTDGFSTIDDSNSKIFLSTGEVKEREEKSIDTYLFVYLNDFQSCLKDYFALTGKPALIPRYALGNWWQKNEIYSDEQIKKLVRSFHHNEIPLSIFMLDKGWHKQNNLNDTGFTFDNINFKQPTDIINYLHSKGIRLGLNINPINGISNTEEFYEQAKNYLTPNESGIIPFNVLDPKLIDVYIKLFIHPLDALGVDFYWLDYMDASKRQEMFLLKHYQFYDIMRDYKRRPMILGYNSGIAAHRYPVLYSGKTVVSWETLRAIPLHNAHSSNLGVCYWSHDIGGYEGGIEDNELYERFVQLGVFSPIMKFGSNMGRYYKREPWNWNIKTYMITKKYLQLRHKMIPYLYSEAYKYHMQGVPIIQPLYYKFPEMYDDPLFKNEYFFGGELFVSPILKQQDPVMSRTIHKFYMPEGTWFDTTTGKKYNGGKSYVQFFKDEDYPVFARHGAIIPMSFSKILNDTTPPEDMEIQIYPGRSNTYNLYEDDGLSDLYRKGFYLLSNIDYTHLPNDYKVTIRAIEGKSGIVPKTRNYRIRFKNTRLANEVSASYNGTQLPTEVYTDELDFIVNVNNVPSIGKFEVRIKGKDIAIDAVRLINDDIKNILGDLQINTELKFEIDKILFSDMSISKKRIGIRKLKNKKLERKFILLFIKLLEYIEQV
;
A
#
# COMPACT_ATOMS: atom_id res chain seq x y z
N MET A 1 6.58 -32.39 -26.57
CA MET A 1 5.36 -31.56 -26.65
C MET A 1 5.41 -30.65 -25.44
N TYR A 2 5.36 -29.31 -25.59
CA TYR A 2 5.30 -28.42 -24.47
C TYR A 2 3.95 -28.60 -23.73
N ASN A 3 3.92 -28.33 -22.45
CA ASN A 3 2.70 -28.40 -21.64
C ASN A 3 2.80 -27.35 -20.53
N LEU A 4 2.05 -26.26 -20.70
CA LEU A 4 1.82 -25.33 -19.63
C LEU A 4 1.09 -26.08 -18.51
N GLY A 5 1.55 -25.96 -17.27
CA GLY A 5 0.99 -26.66 -16.12
C GLY A 5 -0.44 -26.21 -15.76
N GLU A 6 -1.12 -27.02 -14.95
CA GLU A 6 -2.51 -26.74 -14.51
C GLU A 6 -2.65 -25.43 -13.71
N GLN A 7 -1.56 -24.91 -13.14
CA GLN A 7 -1.55 -23.62 -12.43
C GLN A 7 -1.94 -22.43 -13.33
N PHE A 8 -1.79 -22.58 -14.65
CA PHE A 8 -2.17 -21.54 -15.61
C PHE A 8 -3.61 -21.65 -16.11
N PHE A 9 -4.33 -22.69 -15.74
CA PHE A 9 -5.70 -22.89 -16.20
C PHE A 9 -6.63 -21.85 -15.59
N ILE A 10 -7.31 -21.10 -16.44
CA ILE A 10 -8.28 -20.09 -16.02
C ILE A 10 -9.69 -20.64 -16.24
N LYS A 11 -10.52 -20.54 -15.19
CA LYS A 11 -11.92 -20.96 -15.23
C LYS A 11 -12.70 -20.14 -16.27
N GLN A 12 -13.25 -20.80 -17.26
CA GLN A 12 -14.01 -20.18 -18.34
C GLN A 12 -15.45 -19.84 -17.92
N ASP A 13 -16.04 -20.60 -17.02
CA ASP A 13 -17.47 -20.47 -16.63
C ASP A 13 -17.81 -19.10 -16.03
N ASN A 14 -16.86 -18.52 -15.30
CA ASN A 14 -17.06 -17.21 -14.68
C ASN A 14 -16.96 -16.04 -15.68
N ALA A 15 -16.44 -16.28 -16.88
CA ALA A 15 -16.29 -15.24 -17.89
C ALA A 15 -17.58 -14.89 -18.62
N LYS A 16 -18.61 -15.73 -18.50
CA LYS A 16 -19.91 -15.53 -19.13
C LYS A 16 -20.89 -14.91 -18.14
N ALA A 17 -21.58 -13.87 -18.57
CA ALA A 17 -22.65 -13.26 -17.77
C ALA A 17 -23.91 -14.12 -17.78
N ARG A 18 -24.79 -13.96 -16.80
CA ARG A 18 -26.10 -14.61 -16.73
C ARG A 18 -26.98 -14.13 -17.88
N GLU A 19 -27.64 -15.05 -18.58
CA GLU A 19 -28.43 -14.73 -19.78
C GLU A 19 -29.52 -13.68 -19.53
N LYS A 20 -30.17 -13.74 -18.38
CA LYS A 20 -31.21 -12.78 -17.97
C LYS A 20 -30.73 -11.32 -17.88
N CYS A 21 -29.42 -11.12 -17.70
CA CYS A 21 -28.81 -9.81 -17.58
C CYS A 21 -28.32 -9.27 -18.92
N VAL A 22 -28.49 -10.03 -20.02
CA VAL A 22 -27.92 -9.72 -21.33
C VAL A 22 -29.01 -9.32 -22.31
N TYR A 23 -28.96 -8.09 -22.81
CA TYR A 23 -29.76 -7.58 -23.90
C TYR A 23 -28.92 -7.56 -25.19
N LYS A 24 -29.30 -8.32 -26.19
CA LYS A 24 -28.55 -8.43 -27.44
C LYS A 24 -29.46 -8.26 -28.67
N GLY A 25 -28.99 -7.47 -29.63
CA GLY A 25 -29.46 -7.47 -30.99
C GLY A 25 -28.48 -8.21 -31.90
N ASN A 26 -28.51 -7.87 -33.16
CA ASN A 26 -27.61 -8.48 -34.13
C ASN A 26 -26.16 -8.02 -33.94
N LYS A 27 -25.92 -6.71 -33.77
CA LYS A 27 -24.58 -6.12 -33.71
C LYS A 27 -24.18 -5.57 -32.33
N TYR A 28 -25.06 -5.59 -31.34
CA TYR A 28 -24.81 -5.07 -30.02
C TYR A 28 -25.13 -6.06 -28.90
N ARG A 29 -24.49 -5.88 -27.76
CA ARG A 29 -24.83 -6.56 -26.53
C ARG A 29 -24.63 -5.59 -25.37
N ILE A 30 -25.65 -5.44 -24.53
CA ILE A 30 -25.65 -4.64 -23.31
C ILE A 30 -25.89 -5.60 -22.13
N THR A 31 -24.95 -5.67 -21.21
CA THR A 31 -25.02 -6.57 -20.07
C THR A 31 -25.03 -5.77 -18.78
N ILE A 32 -26.07 -5.97 -17.95
CA ILE A 32 -26.18 -5.37 -16.62
C ILE A 32 -25.53 -6.33 -15.62
N LEU A 33 -24.29 -6.05 -15.24
CA LEU A 33 -23.53 -6.90 -14.34
C LEU A 33 -23.91 -6.68 -12.87
N THR A 34 -24.05 -5.41 -12.48
CA THR A 34 -24.63 -5.01 -11.18
C THR A 34 -25.59 -3.84 -11.41
N GLU A 35 -26.26 -3.38 -10.36
CA GLU A 35 -27.11 -2.18 -10.44
C GLU A 35 -26.33 -0.90 -10.84
N ARG A 36 -24.96 -0.98 -10.85
CA ARG A 36 -24.06 0.15 -11.10
C ARG A 36 -22.96 -0.14 -12.13
N LEU A 37 -22.85 -1.38 -12.64
CA LEU A 37 -21.82 -1.80 -13.58
C LEU A 37 -22.46 -2.40 -14.84
N ILE A 38 -22.08 -1.84 -15.98
CA ILE A 38 -22.64 -2.19 -17.29
C ILE A 38 -21.49 -2.59 -18.21
N ARG A 39 -21.67 -3.67 -18.98
CA ARG A 39 -20.81 -3.99 -20.14
C ARG A 39 -21.52 -3.58 -21.42
N LEU A 40 -20.83 -2.89 -22.29
CA LEU A 40 -21.29 -2.34 -23.57
C LEU A 40 -20.44 -2.92 -24.69
N GLU A 41 -21.05 -3.70 -25.58
CA GLU A 41 -20.36 -4.34 -26.68
C GLU A 41 -21.03 -4.01 -28.02
N TYR A 42 -20.19 -3.75 -29.04
CA TYR A 42 -20.62 -3.59 -30.42
C TYR A 42 -19.64 -4.27 -31.38
N ASN A 43 -20.15 -5.08 -32.31
CA ASN A 43 -19.35 -5.75 -33.32
C ASN A 43 -20.15 -5.88 -34.62
N GLU A 44 -19.59 -5.40 -35.71
CA GLU A 44 -20.24 -5.41 -37.05
C GLU A 44 -20.58 -6.84 -37.56
N ASN A 45 -19.77 -7.83 -37.11
CA ASN A 45 -19.90 -9.22 -37.53
C ASN A 45 -20.63 -10.10 -36.48
N SER A 46 -21.24 -9.46 -35.47
CA SER A 46 -22.01 -10.15 -34.42
C SER A 46 -21.17 -11.13 -33.55
N LYS A 47 -19.84 -10.95 -33.51
CA LYS A 47 -18.94 -11.78 -32.73
C LYS A 47 -18.60 -11.11 -31.38
N PHE A 48 -19.00 -11.75 -30.30
CA PHE A 48 -18.80 -11.28 -28.93
C PHE A 48 -17.91 -12.23 -28.15
N VAL A 49 -17.13 -11.70 -27.19
CA VAL A 49 -16.17 -12.47 -26.42
C VAL A 49 -16.75 -12.85 -25.06
N ASP A 50 -16.92 -14.16 -24.82
CA ASP A 50 -17.36 -14.74 -23.54
C ASP A 50 -16.25 -15.52 -22.81
N ALA A 51 -14.99 -15.31 -23.19
CA ALA A 51 -13.82 -15.85 -22.52
C ALA A 51 -13.22 -14.81 -21.56
N PRO A 52 -12.42 -15.24 -20.56
CA PRO A 52 -11.64 -14.34 -19.74
C PRO A 52 -10.64 -13.56 -20.61
N THR A 53 -10.43 -12.30 -20.26
CA THR A 53 -9.43 -11.46 -20.91
C THR A 53 -8.31 -11.08 -19.92
N GLU A 54 -7.24 -10.49 -20.42
CA GLU A 54 -6.17 -10.01 -19.55
C GLU A 54 -6.67 -9.04 -18.47
N LEU A 55 -7.74 -8.27 -18.76
CA LEU A 55 -8.31 -7.33 -17.78
C LEU A 55 -9.47 -7.94 -16.99
N VAL A 56 -10.34 -8.72 -17.61
CA VAL A 56 -11.61 -9.17 -17.04
C VAL A 56 -11.66 -10.69 -16.94
N LEU A 57 -11.76 -11.20 -15.70
CA LEU A 57 -11.80 -12.64 -15.42
C LEU A 57 -13.21 -13.16 -15.10
N ASN A 58 -14.09 -12.31 -14.60
CA ASN A 58 -15.40 -12.73 -14.12
C ASN A 58 -16.50 -11.78 -14.58
N ARG A 59 -17.56 -12.32 -15.17
CA ARG A 59 -18.78 -11.61 -15.55
C ARG A 59 -20.04 -12.26 -14.95
N ASN A 60 -19.85 -13.32 -14.16
CA ASN A 60 -20.95 -14.01 -13.50
C ASN A 60 -21.27 -13.38 -12.15
N PHE A 61 -21.98 -12.26 -12.20
CA PHE A 61 -22.45 -11.55 -11.00
C PHE A 61 -23.83 -12.07 -10.56
N GLU A 62 -24.24 -11.73 -9.34
CA GLU A 62 -25.60 -11.92 -8.89
C GLU A 62 -26.56 -11.10 -9.75
N GLU A 63 -27.78 -11.58 -9.94
CA GLU A 63 -28.78 -10.92 -10.77
C GLU A 63 -29.19 -9.56 -10.15
N PRO A 64 -28.89 -8.44 -10.81
CA PRO A 64 -29.21 -7.11 -10.29
C PRO A 64 -30.70 -6.79 -10.47
N LYS A 65 -31.19 -5.81 -9.72
CA LYS A 65 -32.53 -5.26 -9.91
C LYS A 65 -32.54 -4.26 -11.04
N PHE A 66 -33.25 -4.54 -12.10
CA PHE A 66 -33.46 -3.59 -13.21
C PHE A 66 -34.75 -3.87 -13.98
N ALA A 67 -35.18 -2.89 -14.77
CA ALA A 67 -36.27 -3.03 -15.70
C ALA A 67 -35.82 -2.58 -17.08
N ALA A 68 -36.33 -3.24 -18.14
CA ALA A 68 -36.04 -2.85 -19.50
C ALA A 68 -37.34 -2.58 -20.27
N LYS A 69 -37.32 -1.57 -21.13
CA LYS A 69 -38.34 -1.28 -22.12
C LYS A 69 -37.66 -1.26 -23.47
N GLU A 70 -38.27 -1.92 -24.43
CA GLU A 70 -37.69 -2.08 -25.74
C GLU A 70 -38.79 -1.90 -26.82
N ASP A 71 -38.48 -1.15 -27.84
CA ASP A 71 -39.27 -1.06 -29.10
C ASP A 71 -38.40 -1.44 -30.30
N ALA A 72 -38.89 -1.19 -31.51
CA ALA A 72 -38.18 -1.52 -32.75
C ALA A 72 -36.83 -0.77 -32.86
N ASN A 73 -36.70 0.43 -32.32
CA ASN A 73 -35.57 1.34 -32.56
C ASN A 73 -34.74 1.61 -31.33
N PHE A 74 -35.30 1.49 -30.12
CA PHE A 74 -34.68 1.92 -28.90
C PHE A 74 -34.75 0.86 -27.81
N ILE A 75 -33.81 0.92 -26.92
CA ILE A 75 -33.82 0.21 -25.64
C ILE A 75 -33.57 1.20 -24.48
N GLU A 76 -34.41 1.11 -23.45
CA GLU A 76 -34.25 1.81 -22.19
C GLU A 76 -34.04 0.78 -21.07
N ILE A 77 -32.95 0.88 -20.31
CA ILE A 77 -32.69 0.02 -19.15
C ILE A 77 -32.57 0.89 -17.93
N LYS A 78 -33.38 0.59 -16.90
CA LYS A 78 -33.43 1.35 -15.66
C LYS A 78 -33.01 0.48 -14.46
N THR A 79 -32.02 0.91 -13.73
CA THR A 79 -31.66 0.36 -12.40
C THR A 79 -32.04 1.36 -11.30
N PRO A 80 -31.85 1.06 -10.01
CA PRO A 80 -31.99 2.05 -8.95
C PRO A 80 -31.06 3.27 -9.09
N TYR A 81 -29.95 3.15 -9.81
CA TYR A 81 -28.88 4.18 -9.86
C TYR A 81 -28.79 4.93 -11.18
N PHE A 82 -29.20 4.31 -12.29
CA PHE A 82 -29.10 4.95 -13.60
C PHE A 82 -30.23 4.53 -14.55
N THR A 83 -30.38 5.28 -15.64
CA THR A 83 -31.21 4.93 -16.78
C THR A 83 -30.37 5.01 -18.06
N LEU A 84 -30.22 3.89 -18.78
CA LEU A 84 -29.49 3.77 -20.02
C LEU A 84 -30.46 3.92 -21.20
N PHE A 85 -30.05 4.69 -22.23
CA PHE A 85 -30.78 4.83 -23.49
C PHE A 85 -29.85 4.48 -24.66
N TYR A 86 -30.29 3.61 -25.54
CA TYR A 86 -29.56 3.22 -26.76
C TYR A 86 -30.45 3.09 -27.98
N SER A 87 -29.98 3.68 -29.11
CA SER A 87 -30.57 3.46 -30.44
C SER A 87 -29.98 2.21 -31.06
N LYS A 88 -30.81 1.19 -31.23
CA LYS A 88 -30.38 -0.18 -31.56
C LYS A 88 -29.68 -0.29 -32.93
N GLU A 89 -28.85 -1.33 -33.04
CA GLU A 89 -28.16 -1.78 -34.27
C GLU A 89 -27.24 -0.73 -34.94
N LYS A 90 -26.85 0.30 -34.22
CA LYS A 90 -25.91 1.34 -34.66
C LYS A 90 -24.64 1.34 -33.85
N PRO A 91 -23.46 1.57 -34.46
CA PRO A 91 -22.22 1.75 -33.71
C PRO A 91 -22.40 2.81 -32.62
N PHE A 92 -21.82 2.56 -31.45
CA PHE A 92 -21.89 3.51 -30.34
C PHE A 92 -21.28 4.83 -30.74
N LYS A 93 -22.04 5.88 -30.64
CA LYS A 93 -21.65 7.25 -30.97
C LYS A 93 -22.14 8.21 -29.91
N GLY A 94 -21.42 9.28 -29.76
CA GLY A 94 -21.96 10.48 -29.19
C GLY A 94 -21.02 11.20 -28.26
N THR A 95 -21.34 12.46 -28.15
CA THR A 95 -20.91 13.37 -27.11
C THR A 95 -22.15 14.13 -26.67
N SER A 96 -22.09 14.84 -25.53
CA SER A 96 -23.22 15.65 -25.06
C SER A 96 -23.70 16.72 -26.06
N ILE A 97 -22.82 17.15 -26.95
CA ILE A 97 -23.09 18.18 -27.97
C ILE A 97 -23.42 17.61 -29.34
N SER A 98 -23.36 16.29 -29.53
CA SER A 98 -23.64 15.66 -30.84
C SER A 98 -25.11 15.31 -30.97
N PRO A 99 -25.81 15.79 -31.99
CA PRO A 99 -27.20 15.40 -32.28
C PRO A 99 -27.31 13.93 -32.73
N THR A 100 -26.18 13.28 -33.07
CA THR A 100 -26.12 11.88 -33.50
C THR A 100 -25.74 10.91 -32.35
N SER A 101 -25.70 11.39 -31.14
CA SER A 101 -25.51 10.55 -29.96
C SER A 101 -26.61 9.48 -29.88
N ASN A 102 -26.19 8.21 -29.77
CA ASN A 102 -27.13 7.10 -29.74
C ASN A 102 -27.01 6.24 -28.47
N LEU A 103 -26.09 6.58 -27.59
CA LEU A 103 -25.86 5.89 -26.30
C LEU A 103 -25.55 6.89 -25.20
N LYS A 104 -26.39 6.89 -24.16
CA LYS A 104 -26.20 7.70 -22.96
C LYS A 104 -26.70 6.97 -21.73
N VAL A 105 -26.14 7.34 -20.58
CA VAL A 105 -26.57 6.86 -19.27
C VAL A 105 -26.79 8.05 -18.35
N ALA A 106 -28.03 8.25 -17.94
CA ALA A 106 -28.41 9.28 -16.98
C ALA A 106 -28.33 8.70 -15.57
N VAL A 107 -27.66 9.40 -14.66
CA VAL A 107 -27.60 9.03 -13.24
C VAL A 107 -28.90 9.44 -12.57
N ASN A 108 -29.60 8.50 -11.96
CA ASN A 108 -30.87 8.79 -11.30
C ASN A 108 -30.70 9.79 -10.14
N ASN A 109 -31.68 10.66 -9.99
CA ASN A 109 -31.67 11.72 -8.95
C ASN A 109 -30.46 12.67 -9.03
N SER A 110 -29.91 12.85 -10.22
CA SER A 110 -28.76 13.72 -10.48
C SER A 110 -28.92 14.38 -11.86
N ASP A 111 -28.23 15.47 -12.08
CA ASP A 111 -28.08 16.14 -13.37
C ASP A 111 -26.97 15.53 -14.24
N LYS A 112 -26.28 14.51 -13.72
CA LYS A 112 -25.13 13.87 -14.38
C LYS A 112 -25.59 12.89 -15.46
N VAL A 113 -25.04 13.06 -16.67
CA VAL A 113 -25.27 12.16 -17.79
C VAL A 113 -23.94 11.78 -18.43
N TRP A 114 -23.71 10.49 -18.54
CA TRP A 114 -22.61 9.96 -19.34
C TRP A 114 -23.05 9.78 -20.79
N TYR A 115 -22.23 10.25 -21.71
CA TYR A 115 -22.37 9.99 -23.14
C TYR A 115 -21.18 9.20 -23.64
N TYR A 116 -21.43 8.25 -24.54
CA TYR A 116 -20.34 7.51 -25.18
C TYR A 116 -19.38 8.48 -25.89
N ASN A 117 -18.08 8.33 -25.69
CA ASN A 117 -17.01 9.20 -26.18
C ASN A 117 -16.93 10.63 -25.58
N ASN A 118 -17.70 10.95 -24.57
CA ASN A 118 -17.41 12.19 -23.83
C ASN A 118 -16.07 12.09 -23.11
N PRO A 119 -15.23 13.14 -23.16
CA PRO A 119 -14.01 13.18 -22.34
C PRO A 119 -14.35 13.10 -20.86
N GLU A 120 -13.68 12.20 -20.13
CA GLU A 120 -13.77 12.11 -18.66
C GLU A 120 -12.83 13.11 -18.00
N VAL A 121 -13.11 14.41 -18.11
CA VAL A 121 -12.22 15.50 -17.67
C VAL A 121 -12.05 15.60 -16.17
N ARG A 122 -13.04 15.15 -15.40
CA ARG A 122 -13.05 15.17 -13.94
C ARG A 122 -12.66 13.83 -13.32
N ASN A 123 -12.03 12.95 -14.10
CA ASN A 123 -11.52 11.69 -13.63
C ASN A 123 -10.34 11.89 -12.67
N PHE A 124 -10.35 11.21 -11.53
CA PHE A 124 -9.21 11.12 -10.62
C PHE A 124 -8.13 10.27 -11.29
N LYS A 125 -6.97 10.83 -11.48
CA LYS A 125 -5.91 10.16 -12.22
C LYS A 125 -5.39 8.92 -11.48
N ALA A 126 -4.76 8.00 -12.21
CA ALA A 126 -3.95 6.92 -11.69
C ALA A 126 -2.59 6.90 -12.38
N PRO A 127 -1.53 6.43 -11.73
CA PRO A 127 -0.23 6.32 -12.37
C PRO A 127 -0.28 5.34 -13.54
N LEU A 128 0.40 5.68 -14.63
CA LEU A 128 0.52 4.82 -15.79
C LEU A 128 1.84 4.04 -15.76
N ASN A 129 2.92 4.74 -15.47
CA ASN A 129 4.30 4.25 -15.49
C ASN A 129 5.03 4.68 -14.21
N ASN A 130 6.31 4.92 -14.36
CA ASN A 130 7.23 5.27 -13.28
C ASN A 130 7.00 6.67 -12.72
N LEU A 131 7.39 6.86 -11.48
CA LEU A 131 7.53 8.15 -10.82
C LEU A 131 8.83 8.83 -11.30
N ASN A 132 8.94 9.16 -12.56
CA ASN A 132 10.12 9.83 -13.14
C ASN A 132 10.15 11.31 -12.76
N VAL A 133 10.65 11.60 -11.58
CA VAL A 133 10.90 12.98 -11.16
C VAL A 133 12.27 13.40 -11.65
N GLY A 134 12.32 14.49 -12.42
CA GLY A 134 13.55 15.13 -12.88
C GLY A 134 13.89 14.96 -14.36
N LYS A 135 13.38 13.94 -15.05
CA LYS A 135 13.62 13.76 -16.50
C LYS A 135 12.35 13.68 -17.34
N ASN A 136 11.26 13.15 -16.81
CA ASN A 136 9.97 13.04 -17.50
C ASN A 136 8.85 13.35 -16.52
N LYS A 137 7.79 14.01 -17.00
CA LYS A 137 6.58 14.17 -16.20
C LYS A 137 5.97 12.81 -15.92
N ALA A 138 5.53 12.55 -14.68
CA ALA A 138 4.74 11.39 -14.35
C ALA A 138 3.57 11.27 -15.34
N SER A 139 3.44 10.11 -15.95
CA SER A 139 2.33 9.87 -16.88
C SER A 139 1.15 9.28 -16.12
N PHE A 140 -0.03 9.77 -16.44
CA PHE A 140 -1.27 9.36 -15.80
C PHE A 140 -2.22 8.74 -16.81
N GLN A 141 -3.06 7.83 -16.32
CA GLN A 141 -4.16 7.24 -17.02
C GLN A 141 -5.47 7.55 -16.31
N LYS A 142 -6.60 7.18 -16.92
CA LYS A 142 -7.89 7.20 -16.25
C LYS A 142 -7.90 6.23 -15.08
N SER A 143 -8.63 6.61 -14.04
CA SER A 143 -8.93 5.75 -12.90
C SER A 143 -10.40 5.36 -12.86
N LEU A 144 -10.80 4.60 -11.86
CA LEU A 144 -12.19 4.22 -11.63
C LEU A 144 -13.04 5.35 -11.02
N PHE A 145 -12.42 6.45 -10.57
CA PHE A 145 -13.10 7.49 -9.82
C PHE A 145 -13.11 8.82 -10.54
N SER A 146 -14.21 9.53 -10.41
CA SER A 146 -14.37 10.88 -10.93
C SER A 146 -15.37 11.66 -10.09
N THR A 147 -15.30 13.00 -10.13
CA THR A 147 -16.36 13.85 -9.55
C THR A 147 -17.62 13.85 -10.39
N ASP A 148 -17.58 13.31 -11.61
CA ASP A 148 -18.79 13.10 -12.45
C ASP A 148 -19.57 11.86 -11.98
N GLY A 149 -18.95 10.98 -11.18
CA GLY A 149 -19.60 9.80 -10.59
C GLY A 149 -19.65 8.58 -11.50
N PHE A 150 -18.95 8.62 -12.64
CA PHE A 150 -18.81 7.49 -13.55
C PHE A 150 -17.41 7.42 -14.15
N SER A 151 -17.02 6.24 -14.60
CA SER A 151 -15.77 5.98 -15.33
C SER A 151 -15.90 4.76 -16.22
N THR A 152 -14.96 4.58 -17.14
CA THR A 152 -14.97 3.48 -18.11
C THR A 152 -13.67 2.70 -18.11
N ILE A 153 -13.79 1.37 -18.34
CA ILE A 153 -12.67 0.48 -18.68
C ILE A 153 -12.90 -0.02 -20.10
N ASP A 154 -11.89 0.13 -20.95
CA ASP A 154 -11.88 -0.38 -22.31
C ASP A 154 -11.13 -1.73 -22.37
N ASP A 155 -11.86 -2.80 -22.69
CA ASP A 155 -11.36 -4.17 -22.83
C ASP A 155 -11.22 -4.59 -24.30
N SER A 156 -11.49 -3.69 -25.24
CA SER A 156 -11.60 -3.97 -26.69
C SER A 156 -10.34 -4.59 -27.28
N ASN A 157 -9.16 -4.24 -26.76
CA ASN A 157 -7.86 -4.69 -27.27
C ASN A 157 -7.17 -5.72 -26.33
N SER A 158 -7.86 -6.17 -25.32
CA SER A 158 -7.31 -7.14 -24.36
C SER A 158 -7.19 -8.52 -24.99
N LYS A 159 -6.12 -9.22 -24.66
CA LYS A 159 -5.90 -10.60 -25.09
C LYS A 159 -6.82 -11.56 -24.34
N ILE A 160 -7.08 -12.71 -24.95
CA ILE A 160 -8.00 -13.73 -24.42
C ILE A 160 -7.17 -14.83 -23.76
N PHE A 161 -7.57 -15.22 -22.54
CA PHE A 161 -7.05 -16.39 -21.86
C PHE A 161 -7.84 -17.64 -22.24
N LEU A 162 -7.15 -18.66 -22.72
CA LEU A 162 -7.72 -19.98 -23.03
C LEU A 162 -7.75 -20.87 -21.77
N SER A 163 -8.59 -21.89 -21.80
CA SER A 163 -8.66 -22.89 -20.72
C SER A 163 -7.35 -23.65 -20.49
N THR A 164 -6.51 -23.72 -21.52
CA THR A 164 -5.16 -24.32 -21.48
C THR A 164 -4.12 -23.45 -20.80
N GLY A 165 -4.46 -22.22 -20.39
CA GLY A 165 -3.52 -21.22 -19.90
C GLY A 165 -2.79 -20.43 -20.97
N GLU A 166 -3.01 -20.75 -22.22
CA GLU A 166 -2.46 -19.99 -23.34
C GLU A 166 -3.19 -18.66 -23.53
N VAL A 167 -2.50 -17.71 -24.17
CA VAL A 167 -3.04 -16.38 -24.48
C VAL A 167 -3.11 -16.22 -25.98
N LYS A 168 -4.24 -15.70 -26.47
CA LYS A 168 -4.40 -15.38 -27.89
C LYS A 168 -4.94 -13.97 -28.13
N GLU A 169 -4.66 -13.45 -29.32
CA GLU A 169 -5.24 -12.21 -29.83
C GLU A 169 -6.76 -12.34 -30.00
N ARG A 170 -7.46 -11.21 -29.94
CA ARG A 170 -8.84 -11.16 -30.42
C ARG A 170 -8.86 -11.28 -31.95
N GLU A 171 -9.77 -12.09 -32.46
CA GLU A 171 -9.87 -12.34 -33.93
C GLU A 171 -10.41 -11.12 -34.69
N GLU A 172 -11.22 -10.30 -34.04
CA GLU A 172 -11.87 -9.14 -34.69
C GLU A 172 -11.86 -7.93 -33.75
N LYS A 173 -11.82 -6.75 -34.37
CA LYS A 173 -12.02 -5.48 -33.68
C LYS A 173 -13.48 -5.34 -33.25
N SER A 174 -13.71 -5.13 -31.98
CA SER A 174 -15.02 -4.89 -31.39
C SER A 174 -14.90 -3.79 -30.31
N ILE A 175 -16.02 -3.15 -30.03
CA ILE A 175 -16.13 -2.34 -28.82
C ILE A 175 -16.48 -3.28 -27.66
N ASP A 176 -15.74 -3.20 -26.57
CA ASP A 176 -16.00 -3.94 -25.32
C ASP A 176 -15.61 -3.04 -24.16
N THR A 177 -16.58 -2.34 -23.61
CA THR A 177 -16.36 -1.29 -22.61
C THR A 177 -17.21 -1.55 -21.37
N TYR A 178 -16.62 -1.38 -20.19
CA TYR A 178 -17.32 -1.44 -18.91
C TYR A 178 -17.52 -0.03 -18.37
N LEU A 179 -18.76 0.32 -18.06
CA LEU A 179 -19.14 1.59 -17.47
C LEU A 179 -19.48 1.40 -15.99
N PHE A 180 -18.79 2.12 -15.14
CA PHE A 180 -18.97 2.17 -13.69
C PHE A 180 -19.74 3.44 -13.31
N VAL A 181 -20.87 3.30 -12.59
CA VAL A 181 -21.75 4.39 -12.17
C VAL A 181 -21.90 4.35 -10.65
N TYR A 182 -20.86 4.79 -9.92
CA TYR A 182 -20.78 4.64 -8.46
C TYR A 182 -20.90 5.94 -7.69
N LEU A 183 -20.91 7.10 -8.36
CA LEU A 183 -20.87 8.40 -7.72
C LEU A 183 -19.64 8.49 -6.79
N ASN A 184 -19.85 8.81 -5.50
CA ASN A 184 -18.80 8.90 -4.50
C ASN A 184 -18.64 7.61 -3.66
N ASP A 185 -19.32 6.52 -4.04
CA ASP A 185 -19.21 5.23 -3.35
C ASP A 185 -18.01 4.44 -3.88
N PHE A 186 -16.81 4.93 -3.58
CA PHE A 186 -15.55 4.38 -4.08
C PHE A 186 -15.29 2.95 -3.59
N GLN A 187 -15.75 2.62 -2.37
CA GLN A 187 -15.57 1.29 -1.82
C GLN A 187 -16.38 0.24 -2.57
N SER A 188 -17.66 0.51 -2.85
CA SER A 188 -18.49 -0.39 -3.66
C SER A 188 -17.96 -0.50 -5.09
N CYS A 189 -17.43 0.60 -5.66
CA CYS A 189 -16.78 0.58 -6.97
C CYS A 189 -15.58 -0.37 -7.00
N LEU A 190 -14.66 -0.28 -6.02
CA LEU A 190 -13.52 -1.19 -5.92
C LEU A 190 -13.95 -2.64 -5.69
N LYS A 191 -14.96 -2.87 -4.89
CA LYS A 191 -15.49 -4.23 -4.65
C LYS A 191 -15.95 -4.88 -5.96
N ASP A 192 -16.76 -4.19 -6.75
CA ASP A 192 -17.27 -4.72 -8.02
C ASP A 192 -16.17 -4.78 -9.09
N TYR A 193 -15.23 -3.83 -9.07
CA TYR A 193 -14.05 -3.88 -9.92
C TYR A 193 -13.19 -5.12 -9.65
N PHE A 194 -12.93 -5.45 -8.38
CA PHE A 194 -12.18 -6.64 -8.01
C PHE A 194 -12.95 -7.94 -8.28
N ALA A 195 -14.27 -7.90 -8.17
CA ALA A 195 -15.11 -9.02 -8.59
C ALA A 195 -15.02 -9.26 -10.10
N LEU A 196 -14.94 -8.18 -10.90
CA LEU A 196 -14.82 -8.23 -12.36
C LEU A 196 -13.43 -8.67 -12.81
N THR A 197 -12.37 -8.06 -12.25
CA THR A 197 -10.99 -8.19 -12.74
C THR A 197 -10.15 -9.23 -12.01
N GLY A 198 -10.65 -9.78 -10.91
CA GLY A 198 -9.96 -10.67 -9.98
C GLY A 198 -9.58 -9.96 -8.67
N LYS A 199 -9.58 -10.70 -7.58
CA LYS A 199 -9.26 -10.19 -6.24
C LYS A 199 -7.82 -9.69 -6.16
N PRO A 200 -7.55 -8.67 -5.33
CA PRO A 200 -6.19 -8.30 -4.96
C PRO A 200 -5.45 -9.49 -4.33
N ALA A 201 -4.18 -9.67 -4.66
CA ALA A 201 -3.40 -10.73 -4.05
C ALA A 201 -3.05 -10.41 -2.59
N LEU A 202 -3.04 -11.42 -1.72
CA LEU A 202 -2.45 -11.32 -0.39
C LEU A 202 -0.94 -11.56 -0.53
N ILE A 203 -0.13 -10.56 -0.23
CA ILE A 203 1.34 -10.66 -0.32
C ILE A 203 1.91 -11.49 0.83
N PRO A 204 3.12 -12.06 0.68
CA PRO A 204 3.83 -12.66 1.79
C PRO A 204 4.06 -11.65 2.92
N ARG A 205 3.94 -12.09 4.18
CA ARG A 205 4.04 -11.18 5.34
C ARG A 205 5.41 -10.52 5.43
N TYR A 206 6.49 -11.22 5.08
CA TYR A 206 7.84 -10.65 5.05
C TYR A 206 7.98 -9.45 4.11
N ALA A 207 7.12 -9.31 3.10
CA ALA A 207 7.10 -8.16 2.20
C ALA A 207 6.73 -6.84 2.89
N LEU A 208 6.12 -6.91 4.07
CA LEU A 208 5.73 -5.73 4.85
C LEU A 208 6.85 -5.21 5.77
N GLY A 209 7.96 -5.93 5.92
CA GLY A 209 9.16 -5.48 6.63
C GLY A 209 10.02 -4.54 5.79
N ASN A 210 11.27 -4.35 6.22
CA ASN A 210 12.23 -3.50 5.53
C ASN A 210 12.96 -4.29 4.44
N TRP A 211 13.08 -3.71 3.25
CA TRP A 211 13.81 -4.30 2.13
C TRP A 211 15.11 -3.55 1.89
N TRP A 212 16.15 -4.29 1.56
CA TRP A 212 17.42 -3.77 1.08
C TRP A 212 17.58 -4.04 -0.41
N GLN A 213 17.84 -3.00 -1.20
CA GLN A 213 18.27 -3.09 -2.59
C GLN A 213 19.28 -1.98 -2.88
N LYS A 214 20.42 -2.34 -3.38
CA LYS A 214 21.43 -1.43 -3.92
C LYS A 214 22.05 -2.10 -5.15
N ASN A 215 22.21 -1.34 -6.21
CA ASN A 215 22.78 -1.86 -7.47
C ASN A 215 24.30 -2.04 -7.34
N GLU A 216 24.72 -2.90 -6.42
CA GLU A 216 26.11 -3.26 -6.19
C GLU A 216 26.36 -4.67 -6.71
N ILE A 217 27.60 -4.95 -7.09
CA ILE A 217 28.06 -6.31 -7.36
C ILE A 217 28.55 -6.89 -6.03
N TYR A 218 27.70 -7.69 -5.42
CA TYR A 218 28.01 -8.32 -4.13
C TYR A 218 28.70 -9.67 -4.30
N SER A 219 29.67 -9.95 -3.44
CA SER A 219 30.10 -11.32 -3.12
C SER A 219 29.37 -11.86 -1.89
N ASP A 220 29.40 -13.17 -1.67
CA ASP A 220 28.84 -13.83 -0.49
C ASP A 220 29.31 -13.15 0.83
N GLU A 221 30.61 -12.86 0.94
CA GLU A 221 31.17 -12.23 2.14
C GLU A 221 30.71 -10.79 2.33
N GLN A 222 30.50 -10.04 1.26
CA GLN A 222 29.98 -8.68 1.35
C GLN A 222 28.52 -8.67 1.81
N ILE A 223 27.70 -9.61 1.32
CA ILE A 223 26.31 -9.77 1.79
C ILE A 223 26.31 -10.13 3.26
N LYS A 224 27.08 -11.12 3.70
CA LYS A 224 27.18 -11.53 5.10
C LYS A 224 27.64 -10.39 5.99
N LYS A 225 28.62 -9.61 5.53
CA LYS A 225 29.11 -8.42 6.27
C LYS A 225 28.01 -7.38 6.44
N LEU A 226 27.27 -7.08 5.37
CA LEU A 226 26.18 -6.10 5.40
C LEU A 226 25.04 -6.55 6.34
N VAL A 227 24.64 -7.83 6.27
CA VAL A 227 23.63 -8.42 7.15
C VAL A 227 24.07 -8.35 8.62
N ARG A 228 25.36 -8.65 8.91
CA ARG A 228 25.92 -8.48 10.27
C ARG A 228 25.88 -7.04 10.72
N SER A 229 26.11 -6.06 9.83
CA SER A 229 26.02 -4.64 10.15
C SER A 229 24.58 -4.23 10.50
N PHE A 230 23.58 -4.67 9.76
CA PHE A 230 22.16 -4.47 10.10
C PHE A 230 21.85 -5.04 11.50
N HIS A 231 22.31 -6.26 11.78
CA HIS A 231 22.09 -6.91 13.07
C HIS A 231 22.80 -6.18 14.22
N HIS A 232 24.06 -5.79 14.02
CA HIS A 232 24.85 -5.05 15.03
C HIS A 232 24.21 -3.71 15.38
N ASN A 233 23.64 -3.04 14.40
CA ASN A 233 22.92 -1.78 14.59
C ASN A 233 21.47 -1.96 15.03
N GLU A 234 21.00 -3.19 15.24
CA GLU A 234 19.62 -3.53 15.63
C GLU A 234 18.57 -2.96 14.65
N ILE A 235 18.89 -2.94 13.37
CA ILE A 235 17.97 -2.52 12.31
C ILE A 235 17.44 -3.76 11.62
N PRO A 236 16.15 -4.05 11.71
CA PRO A 236 15.56 -5.23 11.12
C PRO A 236 15.51 -5.18 9.60
N LEU A 237 15.70 -6.33 8.97
CA LEU A 237 15.66 -6.53 7.53
C LEU A 237 14.87 -7.80 7.21
N SER A 238 13.91 -7.73 6.29
CA SER A 238 13.12 -8.90 5.89
C SER A 238 13.43 -9.41 4.49
N ILE A 239 13.93 -8.54 3.62
CA ILE A 239 14.27 -8.88 2.24
C ILE A 239 15.64 -8.29 1.87
N PHE A 240 16.44 -9.12 1.22
CA PHE A 240 17.64 -8.71 0.50
C PHE A 240 17.39 -8.90 -0.99
N MET A 241 17.51 -7.84 -1.78
CA MET A 241 17.36 -7.91 -3.22
C MET A 241 18.71 -7.78 -3.91
N LEU A 242 19.04 -8.72 -4.75
CA LEU A 242 20.17 -8.62 -5.66
C LEU A 242 19.71 -8.00 -6.98
N ASP A 243 20.32 -6.86 -7.33
CA ASP A 243 20.19 -6.25 -8.64
C ASP A 243 21.06 -6.99 -9.68
N LYS A 244 21.22 -6.46 -10.87
CA LYS A 244 21.88 -7.08 -12.04
C LYS A 244 23.25 -7.72 -11.81
N GLY A 245 23.94 -7.40 -10.74
CA GLY A 245 25.28 -7.93 -10.42
C GLY A 245 25.32 -9.39 -9.95
N TRP A 246 24.18 -10.08 -9.81
CA TRP A 246 24.17 -11.46 -9.32
C TRP A 246 24.42 -12.51 -10.42
N HIS A 247 24.11 -12.20 -11.68
CA HIS A 247 24.21 -13.16 -12.78
C HIS A 247 25.49 -13.01 -13.60
N LYS A 248 25.85 -14.04 -14.35
CA LYS A 248 26.95 -14.00 -15.32
C LYS A 248 26.76 -12.82 -16.26
N GLN A 249 27.85 -12.09 -16.48
CA GLN A 249 27.86 -11.06 -17.50
C GLN A 249 27.86 -11.71 -18.88
N ASN A 250 27.02 -11.26 -19.77
CA ASN A 250 26.84 -11.75 -21.11
C ASN A 250 26.75 -10.62 -22.13
N ASN A 251 26.60 -10.95 -23.40
CA ASN A 251 26.50 -9.97 -24.48
C ASN A 251 25.24 -9.11 -24.45
N LEU A 252 24.25 -9.46 -23.59
CA LEU A 252 22.98 -8.77 -23.44
C LEU A 252 22.95 -7.77 -22.28
N ASN A 253 24.06 -7.65 -21.55
CA ASN A 253 24.32 -6.72 -20.44
C ASN A 253 23.36 -6.81 -19.24
N ASP A 254 22.05 -6.65 -19.45
CA ASP A 254 21.07 -6.54 -18.38
C ASP A 254 20.21 -7.80 -18.19
N THR A 255 20.52 -8.87 -18.89
CA THR A 255 19.75 -10.10 -18.89
C THR A 255 20.61 -11.27 -18.43
N GLY A 256 20.13 -12.06 -17.49
CA GLY A 256 20.80 -13.27 -17.05
C GLY A 256 19.94 -14.11 -16.11
N PHE A 257 20.14 -15.43 -16.18
CA PHE A 257 19.40 -16.43 -15.40
C PHE A 257 20.33 -17.40 -14.67
N THR A 258 21.64 -17.20 -14.77
CA THR A 258 22.64 -18.06 -14.18
C THR A 258 23.51 -17.27 -13.21
N PHE A 259 23.65 -17.73 -11.97
CA PHE A 259 24.51 -17.09 -10.97
C PHE A 259 25.95 -16.94 -11.49
N ASP A 260 26.57 -15.79 -11.20
CA ASP A 260 27.99 -15.59 -11.41
C ASP A 260 28.79 -16.41 -10.39
N ASN A 261 29.51 -17.42 -10.87
CA ASN A 261 30.29 -18.35 -10.05
C ASN A 261 31.57 -17.74 -9.46
N ILE A 262 31.96 -16.54 -9.86
CA ILE A 262 33.08 -15.80 -9.26
C ILE A 262 32.63 -15.22 -7.90
N ASN A 263 31.49 -14.55 -7.86
CA ASN A 263 30.94 -13.93 -6.69
C ASN A 263 30.14 -14.88 -5.81
N PHE A 264 29.51 -15.90 -6.39
CA PHE A 264 28.64 -16.89 -5.75
C PHE A 264 29.10 -18.30 -6.09
N LYS A 265 30.10 -18.82 -5.36
CA LYS A 265 30.63 -20.17 -5.61
C LYS A 265 29.61 -21.26 -5.36
N GLN A 266 28.81 -21.10 -4.33
CA GLN A 266 27.71 -21.99 -3.95
C GLN A 266 26.49 -21.11 -3.60
N PRO A 267 25.63 -20.76 -4.56
CA PRO A 267 24.50 -19.85 -4.33
C PRO A 267 23.57 -20.31 -3.19
N THR A 268 23.42 -21.62 -3.00
CA THR A 268 22.63 -22.20 -1.90
C THR A 268 23.12 -21.78 -0.52
N ASP A 269 24.43 -21.60 -0.34
CA ASP A 269 25.01 -21.28 0.97
C ASP A 269 24.62 -19.87 1.42
N ILE A 270 24.70 -18.90 0.51
CA ILE A 270 24.27 -17.53 0.83
C ILE A 270 22.75 -17.43 1.01
N ILE A 271 21.97 -18.16 0.22
CA ILE A 271 20.51 -18.19 0.35
C ILE A 271 20.12 -18.79 1.71
N ASN A 272 20.70 -19.93 2.08
CA ASN A 272 20.47 -20.57 3.38
C ASN A 272 20.93 -19.68 4.54
N TYR A 273 22.04 -18.95 4.38
CA TYR A 273 22.48 -17.97 5.37
C TYR A 273 21.44 -16.87 5.56
N LEU A 274 20.92 -16.27 4.47
CA LEU A 274 19.88 -15.25 4.55
C LEU A 274 18.62 -15.78 5.22
N HIS A 275 18.15 -16.97 4.81
CA HIS A 275 16.99 -17.61 5.42
C HIS A 275 17.19 -17.91 6.91
N SER A 276 18.38 -18.33 7.33
CA SER A 276 18.71 -18.55 8.74
C SER A 276 18.67 -17.28 9.58
N LYS A 277 18.76 -16.12 8.93
CA LYS A 277 18.61 -14.79 9.54
C LYS A 277 17.20 -14.21 9.42
N GLY A 278 16.24 -14.97 8.90
CA GLY A 278 14.87 -14.50 8.65
C GLY A 278 14.74 -13.56 7.45
N ILE A 279 15.75 -13.52 6.58
CA ILE A 279 15.78 -12.62 5.41
C ILE A 279 15.50 -13.42 4.15
N ARG A 280 14.61 -12.90 3.29
CA ARG A 280 14.23 -13.48 2.00
C ARG A 280 15.05 -12.89 0.86
N LEU A 281 15.33 -13.69 -0.16
CA LEU A 281 16.10 -13.27 -1.33
C LEU A 281 15.21 -12.99 -2.53
N GLY A 282 15.30 -11.77 -3.09
CA GLY A 282 14.78 -11.42 -4.39
C GLY A 282 15.87 -11.24 -5.43
N LEU A 283 15.62 -11.66 -6.67
CA LEU A 283 16.54 -11.48 -7.79
C LEU A 283 15.94 -10.59 -8.87
N ASN A 284 16.74 -9.64 -9.36
CA ASN A 284 16.41 -8.88 -10.57
C ASN A 284 16.62 -9.77 -11.80
N ILE A 285 15.62 -9.92 -12.63
CA ILE A 285 15.69 -10.63 -13.92
C ILE A 285 15.03 -9.80 -15.02
N ASN A 286 15.60 -9.84 -16.22
CA ASN A 286 15.07 -9.12 -17.36
C ASN A 286 15.16 -9.98 -18.65
N PRO A 287 14.06 -10.62 -19.08
CA PRO A 287 14.07 -11.49 -20.26
C PRO A 287 13.95 -10.74 -21.61
N ILE A 288 13.83 -9.41 -21.61
CA ILE A 288 13.49 -8.61 -22.81
C ILE A 288 14.45 -8.87 -24.00
N ASN A 289 15.72 -9.03 -23.70
CA ASN A 289 16.76 -9.22 -24.72
C ASN A 289 16.92 -10.68 -25.16
N GLY A 290 16.11 -11.59 -24.62
CA GLY A 290 16.16 -12.99 -24.93
C GLY A 290 17.08 -13.80 -24.02
N ILE A 291 17.40 -15.01 -24.43
CA ILE A 291 18.24 -15.97 -23.69
C ILE A 291 19.56 -16.09 -24.42
N SER A 292 20.67 -15.77 -23.77
CA SER A 292 22.03 -15.79 -24.30
C SER A 292 22.60 -17.19 -24.26
N ASN A 293 23.54 -17.45 -25.17
CA ASN A 293 24.32 -18.69 -25.22
C ASN A 293 25.29 -18.89 -24.04
N THR A 294 25.43 -17.93 -23.18
CA THR A 294 26.22 -18.02 -21.94
C THR A 294 25.45 -18.62 -20.77
N GLU A 295 24.10 -18.74 -20.89
CA GLU A 295 23.27 -19.32 -19.86
C GLU A 295 23.49 -20.82 -19.69
N GLU A 296 23.44 -21.33 -18.46
CA GLU A 296 23.70 -22.70 -18.10
C GLU A 296 22.82 -23.70 -18.86
N PHE A 297 21.56 -23.40 -19.06
CA PHE A 297 20.59 -24.28 -19.71
C PHE A 297 20.29 -23.90 -21.16
N TYR A 298 21.11 -23.08 -21.78
CA TYR A 298 20.91 -22.62 -23.15
C TYR A 298 20.90 -23.78 -24.17
N GLU A 299 21.85 -24.70 -24.10
CA GLU A 299 21.92 -25.85 -25.05
C GLU A 299 20.67 -26.75 -24.90
N GLN A 300 20.12 -26.89 -23.72
CA GLN A 300 18.85 -27.58 -23.50
C GLN A 300 17.68 -26.85 -24.13
N ALA A 301 17.64 -25.50 -23.98
CA ALA A 301 16.59 -24.66 -24.56
C ALA A 301 16.57 -24.72 -26.10
N LYS A 302 17.74 -24.80 -26.76
CA LYS A 302 17.89 -24.98 -28.22
C LYS A 302 17.19 -26.23 -28.77
N ASN A 303 17.01 -27.27 -27.97
CA ASN A 303 16.26 -28.45 -28.40
C ASN A 303 14.79 -28.16 -28.66
N TYR A 304 14.27 -27.03 -28.14
CA TYR A 304 12.87 -26.64 -28.20
C TYR A 304 12.64 -25.34 -28.95
N LEU A 305 13.61 -24.43 -28.91
CA LEU A 305 13.51 -23.05 -29.40
C LEU A 305 14.61 -22.74 -30.39
N THR A 306 14.36 -21.89 -31.35
CA THR A 306 15.32 -21.53 -32.40
C THR A 306 15.99 -20.20 -32.05
N PRO A 307 17.32 -20.17 -31.88
CA PRO A 307 18.06 -18.93 -31.76
C PRO A 307 18.03 -18.12 -33.06
N ASN A 308 18.22 -16.83 -32.94
CA ASN A 308 18.46 -15.93 -34.05
C ASN A 308 19.90 -16.07 -34.60
N GLU A 309 20.23 -15.29 -35.62
CA GLU A 309 21.59 -15.30 -36.24
C GLU A 309 22.72 -14.95 -35.26
N SER A 310 22.41 -14.18 -34.21
CA SER A 310 23.37 -13.83 -33.13
C SER A 310 23.47 -14.91 -32.04
N GLY A 311 22.82 -16.04 -32.19
CA GLY A 311 22.81 -17.11 -31.17
C GLY A 311 21.96 -16.82 -29.95
N ILE A 312 21.05 -15.82 -30.01
CA ILE A 312 20.15 -15.46 -28.93
C ILE A 312 18.77 -16.07 -29.19
N ILE A 313 18.17 -16.71 -28.22
CA ILE A 313 16.75 -17.12 -28.29
C ILE A 313 15.87 -15.91 -27.99
N PRO A 314 15.13 -15.40 -28.97
CA PRO A 314 14.27 -14.20 -28.77
C PRO A 314 13.16 -14.48 -27.76
N PHE A 315 12.85 -13.49 -26.93
CA PHE A 315 11.76 -13.60 -25.95
C PHE A 315 10.43 -13.11 -26.55
N ASN A 316 9.43 -14.00 -26.53
CA ASN A 316 8.06 -13.69 -26.95
C ASN A 316 7.08 -14.32 -25.96
N VAL A 317 6.45 -13.50 -25.14
CA VAL A 317 5.51 -13.94 -24.09
C VAL A 317 4.24 -14.59 -24.64
N LEU A 318 3.92 -14.39 -25.93
CA LEU A 318 2.76 -15.00 -26.59
C LEU A 318 3.10 -16.41 -27.14
N ASP A 319 4.36 -16.81 -27.13
CA ASP A 319 4.74 -18.16 -27.49
C ASP A 319 4.67 -19.09 -26.27
N PRO A 320 3.64 -19.94 -26.16
CA PRO A 320 3.49 -20.82 -25.00
C PRO A 320 4.62 -21.83 -24.85
N LYS A 321 5.29 -22.17 -25.95
CA LYS A 321 6.46 -23.06 -25.93
C LYS A 321 7.67 -22.35 -25.31
N LEU A 322 7.85 -21.06 -25.62
CA LEU A 322 8.89 -20.26 -24.99
C LEU A 322 8.61 -20.11 -23.49
N ILE A 323 7.38 -19.82 -23.10
CA ILE A 323 7.01 -19.67 -21.69
C ILE A 323 7.28 -20.97 -20.91
N ASP A 324 6.89 -22.11 -21.46
CA ASP A 324 7.14 -23.41 -20.83
C ASP A 324 8.66 -23.68 -20.63
N VAL A 325 9.46 -23.41 -21.65
CA VAL A 325 10.92 -23.56 -21.58
C VAL A 325 11.55 -22.57 -20.61
N TYR A 326 11.13 -21.30 -20.69
CA TYR A 326 11.61 -20.23 -19.81
C TYR A 326 11.38 -20.56 -18.33
N ILE A 327 10.18 -20.97 -18.00
CA ILE A 327 9.83 -21.30 -16.61
C ILE A 327 10.60 -22.54 -16.15
N LYS A 328 10.61 -23.61 -16.92
CA LYS A 328 11.20 -24.90 -16.50
C LYS A 328 12.71 -24.90 -16.47
N LEU A 329 13.37 -24.24 -17.43
CA LEU A 329 14.83 -24.26 -17.54
C LEU A 329 15.52 -23.05 -16.90
N PHE A 330 14.85 -21.93 -16.69
CA PHE A 330 15.51 -20.73 -16.18
C PHE A 330 14.94 -20.23 -14.83
N ILE A 331 13.66 -20.45 -14.55
CA ILE A 331 13.06 -20.04 -13.28
C ILE A 331 13.07 -21.15 -12.23
N HIS A 332 12.63 -22.38 -12.59
CA HIS A 332 12.59 -23.49 -11.65
C HIS A 332 13.96 -23.87 -11.06
N PRO A 333 15.08 -23.81 -11.79
CA PRO A 333 16.39 -24.02 -11.17
C PRO A 333 16.72 -22.98 -10.09
N LEU A 334 16.38 -21.71 -10.31
CA LEU A 334 16.56 -20.66 -9.31
C LEU A 334 15.65 -20.86 -8.08
N ASP A 335 14.42 -21.31 -8.31
CA ASP A 335 13.50 -21.71 -7.25
C ASP A 335 14.05 -22.86 -6.41
N ALA A 336 14.66 -23.86 -7.07
CA ALA A 336 15.27 -25.00 -6.40
C ALA A 336 16.47 -24.62 -5.53
N LEU A 337 17.19 -23.55 -5.87
CA LEU A 337 18.25 -22.98 -5.04
C LEU A 337 17.70 -22.29 -3.79
N GLY A 338 16.40 -21.92 -3.77
CA GLY A 338 15.74 -21.26 -2.64
C GLY A 338 15.45 -19.77 -2.85
N VAL A 339 15.50 -19.26 -4.07
CA VAL A 339 15.09 -17.87 -4.37
C VAL A 339 13.62 -17.67 -4.04
N ASP A 340 13.29 -16.61 -3.30
CA ASP A 340 11.94 -16.40 -2.79
C ASP A 340 11.00 -15.71 -3.80
N PHE A 341 11.50 -14.72 -4.54
CA PHE A 341 10.73 -14.01 -5.55
C PHE A 341 11.62 -13.29 -6.56
N TYR A 342 11.00 -12.71 -7.60
CA TYR A 342 11.71 -12.06 -8.70
C TYR A 342 11.28 -10.61 -8.87
N TRP A 343 12.24 -9.76 -9.26
CA TRP A 343 11.98 -8.45 -9.81
C TRP A 343 12.10 -8.51 -11.33
N LEU A 344 10.97 -8.40 -12.02
CA LEU A 344 10.91 -8.27 -13.46
C LEU A 344 11.27 -6.85 -13.87
N ASP A 345 12.54 -6.65 -14.18
CA ASP A 345 13.08 -5.33 -14.56
C ASP A 345 12.89 -5.07 -16.06
N TYR A 346 11.66 -5.01 -16.49
CA TYR A 346 11.27 -4.87 -17.89
C TYR A 346 10.65 -3.48 -18.09
N MET A 347 11.43 -2.51 -18.58
CA MET A 347 11.08 -1.08 -18.58
C MET A 347 10.61 -0.50 -19.91
N ASP A 348 10.15 -1.29 -20.86
CA ASP A 348 9.65 -0.75 -22.11
C ASP A 348 8.16 -0.42 -22.02
N ALA A 349 7.84 0.88 -22.00
CA ALA A 349 6.45 1.37 -21.95
C ALA A 349 5.61 0.92 -23.16
N SER A 350 6.24 0.64 -24.31
CA SER A 350 5.58 0.14 -25.51
C SER A 350 5.15 -1.32 -25.37
N LYS A 351 5.78 -2.05 -24.45
CA LYS A 351 5.56 -3.49 -24.21
C LYS A 351 4.81 -3.78 -22.91
N ARG A 352 3.98 -2.83 -22.46
CA ARG A 352 3.24 -2.97 -21.20
C ARG A 352 2.38 -4.22 -21.12
N GLN A 353 1.72 -4.58 -22.21
CA GLN A 353 0.87 -5.77 -22.28
C GLN A 353 1.72 -7.05 -22.13
N GLU A 354 2.87 -7.13 -22.81
CA GLU A 354 3.80 -8.26 -22.66
C GLU A 354 4.30 -8.40 -21.22
N MET A 355 4.64 -7.29 -20.57
CA MET A 355 5.03 -7.27 -19.16
C MET A 355 3.91 -7.78 -18.25
N PHE A 356 2.68 -7.38 -18.49
CA PHE A 356 1.53 -7.81 -17.72
C PHE A 356 1.33 -9.34 -17.84
N LEU A 357 1.45 -9.87 -19.05
CA LEU A 357 1.34 -11.30 -19.31
C LEU A 357 2.50 -12.10 -18.71
N LEU A 358 3.73 -11.58 -18.75
CA LEU A 358 4.86 -12.23 -18.10
C LEU A 358 4.69 -12.31 -16.59
N LYS A 359 4.20 -11.24 -15.97
CA LYS A 359 3.82 -11.26 -14.53
C LYS A 359 2.73 -12.29 -14.26
N HIS A 360 1.74 -12.40 -15.13
CA HIS A 360 0.68 -13.41 -15.02
C HIS A 360 1.28 -14.82 -14.96
N TYR A 361 2.11 -15.20 -15.94
CA TYR A 361 2.73 -16.52 -15.96
C TYR A 361 3.61 -16.79 -14.75
N GLN A 362 4.51 -15.88 -14.40
CA GLN A 362 5.40 -16.10 -13.25
C GLN A 362 4.64 -16.09 -11.92
N PHE A 363 3.61 -15.25 -11.77
CA PHE A 363 2.80 -15.22 -10.55
C PHE A 363 2.07 -16.55 -10.34
N TYR A 364 1.44 -17.09 -11.38
CA TYR A 364 0.74 -18.36 -11.29
C TYR A 364 1.69 -19.54 -11.14
N ASP A 365 2.88 -19.49 -11.76
CA ASP A 365 3.88 -20.52 -11.58
C ASP A 365 4.39 -20.64 -10.14
N ILE A 366 4.55 -19.54 -9.44
CA ILE A 366 4.91 -19.55 -8.00
C ILE A 366 3.87 -20.31 -7.18
N MET A 367 2.60 -20.28 -7.59
CA MET A 367 1.49 -20.96 -6.90
C MET A 367 1.38 -22.45 -7.17
N ARG A 368 2.17 -23.02 -8.07
CA ARG A 368 2.04 -24.40 -8.61
C ARG A 368 1.95 -25.51 -7.55
N ASP A 369 2.56 -25.30 -6.37
CA ASP A 369 2.64 -26.31 -5.31
C ASP A 369 2.11 -25.84 -3.94
N TYR A 370 1.53 -24.65 -3.87
CA TYR A 370 1.05 -23.98 -2.64
C TYR A 370 2.13 -23.72 -1.58
N LYS A 371 3.39 -24.05 -1.81
CA LYS A 371 4.47 -23.88 -0.83
C LYS A 371 4.91 -22.43 -0.67
N ARG A 372 4.72 -21.62 -1.70
CA ARG A 372 5.09 -20.22 -1.72
C ARG A 372 3.89 -19.34 -2.02
N ARG A 373 3.80 -18.22 -1.34
CA ARG A 373 2.84 -17.16 -1.66
C ARG A 373 3.41 -16.30 -2.78
N PRO A 374 2.66 -16.10 -3.86
CA PRO A 374 3.16 -15.41 -5.02
C PRO A 374 3.38 -13.92 -4.75
N MET A 375 4.53 -13.44 -5.18
CA MET A 375 4.90 -12.03 -5.23
C MET A 375 5.90 -11.80 -6.36
N ILE A 376 5.70 -10.74 -7.11
CA ILE A 376 6.60 -10.33 -8.18
C ILE A 376 6.76 -8.82 -8.08
N LEU A 377 8.00 -8.34 -7.99
CA LEU A 377 8.26 -6.92 -8.15
C LEU A 377 8.35 -6.59 -9.64
N GLY A 378 7.71 -5.53 -10.08
CA GLY A 378 7.79 -5.15 -11.49
C GLY A 378 7.20 -3.77 -11.77
N TYR A 379 7.45 -3.30 -12.98
CA TYR A 379 6.93 -2.02 -13.48
C TYR A 379 5.48 -2.11 -13.95
N ASN A 380 4.98 -0.98 -14.38
CA ASN A 380 3.72 -0.75 -15.05
C ASN A 380 2.48 -1.02 -14.22
N SER A 381 1.82 0.08 -13.91
CA SER A 381 0.46 0.10 -13.40
C SER A 381 -0.55 0.04 -14.53
N GLY A 382 -1.75 -0.33 -14.21
CA GLY A 382 -2.87 -0.36 -15.15
C GLY A 382 -4.06 -1.06 -14.54
N ILE A 383 -5.09 -1.19 -15.34
CA ILE A 383 -6.25 -1.99 -14.99
C ILE A 383 -5.77 -3.41 -14.68
N ALA A 384 -6.31 -4.02 -13.64
CA ALA A 384 -5.98 -5.36 -13.16
C ALA A 384 -4.54 -5.57 -12.61
N ALA A 385 -3.71 -4.53 -12.52
CA ALA A 385 -2.34 -4.64 -11.99
C ALA A 385 -2.27 -5.06 -10.51
N HIS A 386 -3.33 -4.85 -9.75
CA HIS A 386 -3.47 -5.31 -8.35
C HIS A 386 -3.38 -6.83 -8.18
N ARG A 387 -3.56 -7.60 -9.25
CA ARG A 387 -3.46 -9.08 -9.22
C ARG A 387 -2.03 -9.58 -9.03
N TYR A 388 -1.05 -8.81 -9.49
CA TYR A 388 0.36 -9.25 -9.54
C TYR A 388 1.27 -8.26 -8.80
N PRO A 389 1.11 -8.11 -7.47
CA PRO A 389 1.96 -7.22 -6.69
C PRO A 389 3.38 -7.79 -6.56
N VAL A 390 4.36 -6.93 -6.35
CA VAL A 390 4.40 -5.53 -5.98
C VAL A 390 4.76 -4.69 -7.20
N LEU A 391 4.30 -3.44 -7.28
CA LEU A 391 4.69 -2.54 -8.36
C LEU A 391 5.90 -1.68 -7.93
N TYR A 392 6.79 -1.43 -8.87
CA TYR A 392 7.95 -0.57 -8.68
C TYR A 392 7.74 0.78 -9.38
N SER A 393 7.96 1.86 -8.64
CA SER A 393 7.72 3.22 -9.15
C SER A 393 8.85 3.80 -10.00
N GLY A 394 9.90 3.01 -10.24
CA GLY A 394 11.04 3.44 -11.06
C GLY A 394 12.11 4.21 -10.30
N LYS A 395 13.23 4.43 -10.98
CA LYS A 395 14.40 5.15 -10.46
C LYS A 395 14.08 6.63 -10.31
N THR A 396 14.40 7.21 -9.17
CA THR A 396 14.10 8.61 -8.84
C THR A 396 15.36 9.36 -8.42
N VAL A 397 15.28 10.69 -8.54
CA VAL A 397 16.38 11.58 -8.10
C VAL A 397 16.32 11.73 -6.57
N VAL A 398 17.49 11.81 -5.93
CA VAL A 398 17.60 12.11 -4.48
C VAL A 398 17.21 13.58 -4.28
N SER A 399 15.95 13.85 -4.01
CA SER A 399 15.43 15.23 -3.93
C SER A 399 14.14 15.34 -3.13
N TRP A 400 13.88 16.57 -2.65
CA TRP A 400 12.61 16.93 -2.02
C TRP A 400 11.43 16.85 -3.00
N GLU A 401 11.65 17.04 -4.30
CA GLU A 401 10.65 16.86 -5.36
C GLU A 401 10.16 15.40 -5.41
N THR A 402 11.10 14.46 -5.38
CA THR A 402 10.79 13.04 -5.32
C THR A 402 9.98 12.71 -4.06
N LEU A 403 10.41 13.20 -2.89
CA LEU A 403 9.68 12.98 -1.64
C LEU A 403 8.23 13.51 -1.73
N ARG A 404 8.04 14.71 -2.30
CA ARG A 404 6.70 15.31 -2.50
C ARG A 404 5.80 14.51 -3.42
N ALA A 405 6.37 13.82 -4.38
CA ALA A 405 5.60 13.09 -5.38
C ALA A 405 5.08 11.72 -4.88
N ILE A 406 5.72 11.11 -3.89
CA ILE A 406 5.37 9.75 -3.40
C ILE A 406 3.97 9.67 -2.80
N PRO A 407 3.53 10.54 -1.87
CA PRO A 407 2.19 10.44 -1.31
C PRO A 407 1.10 10.56 -2.38
N LEU A 408 1.27 11.48 -3.31
CA LEU A 408 0.35 11.66 -4.44
C LEU A 408 0.32 10.43 -5.36
N HIS A 409 1.47 9.82 -5.63
CA HIS A 409 1.55 8.59 -6.42
C HIS A 409 0.79 7.44 -5.74
N ASN A 410 0.98 7.26 -4.44
CA ASN A 410 0.27 6.25 -3.66
C ASN A 410 -1.26 6.50 -3.65
N ALA A 411 -1.66 7.75 -3.43
CA ALA A 411 -3.06 8.17 -3.46
C ALA A 411 -3.71 7.88 -4.83
N HIS A 412 -3.06 8.27 -5.91
CA HIS A 412 -3.54 8.02 -7.27
C HIS A 412 -3.59 6.52 -7.62
N SER A 413 -2.69 5.71 -7.07
CA SER A 413 -2.69 4.25 -7.28
C SER A 413 -3.90 3.60 -6.64
N SER A 414 -4.33 4.08 -5.49
CA SER A 414 -5.54 3.60 -4.81
C SER A 414 -6.80 3.83 -5.65
N ASN A 415 -6.83 4.83 -6.54
CA ASN A 415 -7.93 5.09 -7.46
C ASN A 415 -8.14 3.99 -8.52
N LEU A 416 -7.15 3.10 -8.71
CA LEU A 416 -7.27 1.86 -9.49
C LEU A 416 -7.21 0.61 -8.60
N GLY A 417 -7.36 0.78 -7.30
CA GLY A 417 -7.26 -0.33 -6.37
C GLY A 417 -5.88 -0.96 -6.30
N VAL A 418 -4.83 -0.29 -6.74
CA VAL A 418 -3.44 -0.77 -6.65
C VAL A 418 -2.83 -0.26 -5.35
N CYS A 419 -2.56 -1.17 -4.41
CA CYS A 419 -2.11 -0.81 -3.07
C CYS A 419 -0.58 -0.90 -2.90
N TYR A 420 0.06 -1.93 -3.46
CA TYR A 420 1.45 -2.24 -3.13
C TYR A 420 2.42 -1.61 -4.12
N TRP A 421 2.85 -0.38 -3.80
CA TRP A 421 3.92 0.31 -4.50
C TRP A 421 5.20 0.30 -3.68
N SER A 422 6.29 -0.05 -4.35
CA SER A 422 7.66 0.03 -3.86
C SER A 422 8.35 1.24 -4.49
N HIS A 423 8.75 2.17 -3.64
CA HIS A 423 9.58 3.32 -4.00
C HIS A 423 11.03 3.08 -3.58
N ASP A 424 11.97 3.74 -4.23
CA ASP A 424 13.34 3.78 -3.75
C ASP A 424 13.45 4.82 -2.63
N ILE A 425 13.32 4.38 -1.40
CA ILE A 425 13.39 5.23 -0.21
C ILE A 425 14.81 5.80 -0.07
N GLY A 426 14.89 7.11 -0.06
CA GLY A 426 16.14 7.90 -0.15
C GLY A 426 16.44 8.43 -1.55
N GLY A 427 15.70 7.98 -2.58
CA GLY A 427 15.98 8.26 -3.99
C GLY A 427 17.01 7.32 -4.59
N TYR A 428 16.98 7.08 -5.92
CA TYR A 428 17.83 6.09 -6.56
C TYR A 428 19.20 6.68 -6.97
N GLU A 429 19.22 7.80 -7.67
CA GLU A 429 20.44 8.38 -8.22
C GLU A 429 20.35 9.91 -8.39
N GLY A 430 21.50 10.56 -8.62
CA GLY A 430 21.58 12.01 -8.79
C GLY A 430 21.21 12.78 -7.53
N GLY A 431 20.98 14.09 -7.67
CA GLY A 431 20.54 14.94 -6.58
C GLY A 431 21.58 15.20 -5.49
N ILE A 432 21.11 15.49 -4.29
CA ILE A 432 21.95 15.84 -3.14
C ILE A 432 21.52 15.01 -1.93
N GLU A 433 22.46 14.27 -1.36
CA GLU A 433 22.28 13.55 -0.10
C GLU A 433 22.20 14.56 1.05
N ASP A 434 21.11 14.52 1.79
CA ASP A 434 20.83 15.41 2.92
C ASP A 434 20.24 14.63 4.09
N ASN A 435 20.67 14.95 5.33
CA ASN A 435 20.26 14.24 6.52
C ASN A 435 18.74 14.28 6.74
N GLU A 436 18.15 15.47 6.70
CA GLU A 436 16.71 15.63 6.93
C GLU A 436 15.89 15.00 5.81
N LEU A 437 16.33 15.14 4.55
CA LEU A 437 15.68 14.50 3.42
C LEU A 437 15.64 12.97 3.59
N TYR A 438 16.77 12.37 4.00
CA TYR A 438 16.83 10.93 4.25
C TYR A 438 15.92 10.50 5.40
N GLU A 439 15.90 11.27 6.50
CA GLU A 439 14.98 11.03 7.63
C GLU A 439 13.52 11.04 7.17
N ARG A 440 13.12 12.05 6.40
CA ARG A 440 11.74 12.18 5.88
C ARG A 440 11.38 11.09 4.88
N PHE A 441 12.34 10.66 4.05
CA PHE A 441 12.14 9.48 3.20
C PHE A 441 11.88 8.21 4.01
N VAL A 442 12.67 7.95 5.04
CA VAL A 442 12.49 6.77 5.90
C VAL A 442 11.14 6.83 6.62
N GLN A 443 10.79 7.99 7.19
CA GLN A 443 9.51 8.19 7.87
C GLN A 443 8.33 7.93 6.91
N LEU A 444 8.35 8.50 5.70
CA LEU A 444 7.33 8.27 4.69
C LEU A 444 7.29 6.80 4.24
N GLY A 445 8.45 6.16 4.07
CA GLY A 445 8.57 4.77 3.69
C GLY A 445 7.93 3.83 4.71
N VAL A 446 8.11 4.10 6.00
CA VAL A 446 7.51 3.32 7.10
C VAL A 446 5.98 3.37 7.07
N PHE A 447 5.40 4.50 6.70
CA PHE A 447 3.96 4.68 6.52
C PHE A 447 3.51 4.60 5.05
N SER A 448 4.26 3.85 4.25
CA SER A 448 3.90 3.42 2.90
C SER A 448 3.61 1.91 2.87
N PRO A 449 2.89 1.38 1.87
CA PRO A 449 2.59 -0.06 1.83
C PRO A 449 3.83 -0.94 1.81
N ILE A 450 4.87 -0.55 1.07
CA ILE A 450 6.16 -1.24 1.00
C ILE A 450 7.28 -0.29 1.42
N MET A 451 8.15 -0.75 2.32
CA MET A 451 9.34 -0.04 2.76
C MET A 451 10.59 -0.66 2.13
N LYS A 452 11.09 -0.07 1.04
CA LYS A 452 12.26 -0.56 0.33
C LYS A 452 13.31 0.53 0.19
N PHE A 453 14.52 0.29 0.72
CA PHE A 453 15.67 1.05 0.29
C PHE A 453 16.03 0.68 -1.14
N GLY A 454 16.34 1.66 -1.97
CA GLY A 454 16.80 1.46 -3.33
C GLY A 454 17.79 2.54 -3.74
N SER A 455 18.91 2.15 -4.33
CA SER A 455 19.88 3.12 -4.87
C SER A 455 20.75 2.53 -5.96
N ASN A 456 21.33 3.41 -6.76
CA ASN A 456 22.44 3.06 -7.63
C ASN A 456 23.69 2.70 -6.82
N MET A 457 24.69 2.15 -7.50
CA MET A 457 25.97 1.75 -6.89
C MET A 457 26.77 2.95 -6.39
N GLY A 458 27.64 2.70 -5.40
CA GLY A 458 28.63 3.63 -4.93
C GLY A 458 28.40 4.10 -3.49
N ARG A 459 29.51 4.39 -2.83
CA ARG A 459 29.54 4.72 -1.38
C ARG A 459 28.84 6.03 -1.02
N TYR A 460 28.61 6.92 -1.97
CA TYR A 460 27.99 8.22 -1.73
C TYR A 460 26.47 8.18 -1.77
N TYR A 461 25.85 7.12 -2.29
CA TYR A 461 24.42 6.83 -2.09
C TYR A 461 24.25 6.14 -0.75
N LYS A 462 24.12 6.92 0.31
CA LYS A 462 24.05 6.44 1.69
C LYS A 462 22.64 5.94 2.03
N ARG A 463 22.42 4.63 1.93
CA ARG A 463 21.15 4.02 2.36
C ARG A 463 21.30 3.26 3.67
N GLU A 464 22.53 2.97 4.07
CA GLU A 464 22.84 2.39 5.36
C GLU A 464 22.68 3.44 6.46
N PRO A 465 21.77 3.28 7.45
CA PRO A 465 21.49 4.31 8.46
C PRO A 465 22.73 4.72 9.29
N TRP A 466 23.64 3.79 9.54
CA TRP A 466 24.88 4.04 10.31
C TRP A 466 25.96 4.85 9.55
N ASN A 467 25.77 5.13 8.27
CA ASN A 467 26.66 5.97 7.46
C ASN A 467 26.28 7.47 7.55
N TRP A 468 25.26 7.82 8.30
CA TRP A 468 24.80 9.17 8.55
C TRP A 468 25.30 9.69 9.92
N ASN A 469 25.03 10.97 10.23
CA ASN A 469 25.33 11.48 11.57
C ASN A 469 24.49 10.74 12.63
N ILE A 470 24.93 10.85 13.89
CA ILE A 470 24.31 10.09 15.00
C ILE A 470 22.82 10.39 15.17
N LYS A 471 22.38 11.63 14.97
CA LYS A 471 20.98 12.02 15.08
C LYS A 471 20.13 11.34 14.01
N THR A 472 20.52 11.48 12.74
CA THR A 472 19.86 10.83 11.59
C THR A 472 19.84 9.31 11.75
N TYR A 473 20.95 8.73 12.21
CA TYR A 473 21.01 7.29 12.51
C TYR A 473 19.97 6.87 13.54
N MET A 474 19.89 7.59 14.67
CA MET A 474 18.95 7.25 15.74
C MET A 474 17.49 7.41 15.31
N ILE A 475 17.18 8.47 14.57
CA ILE A 475 15.83 8.70 14.02
C ILE A 475 15.45 7.56 13.07
N THR A 476 16.28 7.29 12.08
CA THR A 476 15.97 6.29 11.05
C THR A 476 15.92 4.87 11.64
N LYS A 477 16.80 4.51 12.58
CA LYS A 477 16.75 3.25 13.34
C LYS A 477 15.39 3.09 14.03
N LYS A 478 14.93 4.10 14.77
CA LYS A 478 13.63 4.12 15.48
C LYS A 478 12.48 3.78 14.52
N TYR A 479 12.42 4.45 13.36
CA TYR A 479 11.35 4.24 12.39
C TYR A 479 11.43 2.88 11.69
N LEU A 480 12.63 2.41 11.34
CA LEU A 480 12.82 1.08 10.74
C LEU A 480 12.43 -0.06 11.71
N GLN A 481 12.70 0.12 12.99
CA GLN A 481 12.22 -0.80 14.04
C GLN A 481 10.70 -0.72 14.19
N LEU A 482 10.12 0.49 14.14
CA LEU A 482 8.67 0.68 14.18
C LEU A 482 7.99 -0.05 13.02
N ARG A 483 8.57 -0.03 11.81
CA ARG A 483 8.02 -0.75 10.66
C ARG A 483 7.81 -2.24 10.95
N HIS A 484 8.82 -2.91 11.50
CA HIS A 484 8.71 -4.33 11.86
C HIS A 484 7.71 -4.57 13.00
N LYS A 485 7.69 -3.70 14.00
CA LYS A 485 6.68 -3.77 15.07
C LYS A 485 5.25 -3.70 14.53
N MET A 486 5.01 -2.91 13.48
CA MET A 486 3.70 -2.72 12.87
C MET A 486 3.24 -3.89 11.96
N ILE A 487 4.05 -4.91 11.73
CA ILE A 487 3.70 -6.01 10.80
C ILE A 487 2.36 -6.68 11.13
N PRO A 488 1.98 -6.98 12.38
CA PRO A 488 0.66 -7.55 12.68
C PRO A 488 -0.49 -6.66 12.23
N TYR A 489 -0.39 -5.35 12.45
CA TYR A 489 -1.33 -4.37 11.94
C TYR A 489 -1.37 -4.33 10.42
N LEU A 490 -0.22 -4.14 9.78
CA LEU A 490 -0.10 -4.03 8.32
C LEU A 490 -0.58 -5.30 7.60
N TYR A 491 -0.29 -6.47 8.17
CA TYR A 491 -0.72 -7.74 7.57
C TYR A 491 -2.22 -7.98 7.70
N SER A 492 -2.83 -7.54 8.79
CA SER A 492 -4.29 -7.56 8.95
C SER A 492 -4.98 -6.59 7.96
N GLU A 493 -4.40 -5.41 7.73
CA GLU A 493 -4.90 -4.48 6.72
C GLU A 493 -4.68 -5.01 5.28
N ALA A 494 -3.57 -5.74 5.04
CA ALA A 494 -3.33 -6.43 3.77
C ALA A 494 -4.38 -7.54 3.51
N TYR A 495 -4.76 -8.30 4.54
CA TYR A 495 -5.83 -9.28 4.45
C TYR A 495 -7.20 -8.63 4.21
N LYS A 496 -7.48 -7.53 4.87
CA LYS A 496 -8.69 -6.72 4.64
C LYS A 496 -8.75 -6.21 3.20
N TYR A 497 -7.63 -5.75 2.65
CA TYR A 497 -7.54 -5.37 1.24
C TYR A 497 -7.83 -6.56 0.32
N HIS A 498 -7.22 -7.73 0.58
CA HIS A 498 -7.45 -8.96 -0.17
C HIS A 498 -8.91 -9.42 -0.15
N MET A 499 -9.57 -9.36 1.01
CA MET A 499 -10.92 -9.90 1.21
C MET A 499 -12.02 -8.90 0.89
N GLN A 500 -11.83 -7.63 1.23
CA GLN A 500 -12.87 -6.59 1.17
C GLN A 500 -12.59 -5.51 0.11
N GLY A 501 -11.40 -5.51 -0.49
CA GLY A 501 -11.02 -4.51 -1.48
C GLY A 501 -10.74 -3.12 -0.88
N VAL A 502 -10.46 -3.02 0.42
CA VAL A 502 -10.15 -1.74 1.08
C VAL A 502 -8.64 -1.50 1.03
N PRO A 503 -8.12 -0.55 0.23
CA PRO A 503 -6.70 -0.29 0.13
C PRO A 503 -6.09 0.15 1.47
N ILE A 504 -4.83 -0.20 1.72
CA ILE A 504 -4.11 0.26 2.93
C ILE A 504 -3.97 1.79 2.93
N ILE A 505 -3.72 2.40 1.78
CA ILE A 505 -3.75 3.86 1.62
C ILE A 505 -5.10 4.28 1.04
N GLN A 506 -5.82 5.08 1.81
CA GLN A 506 -7.06 5.71 1.38
C GLN A 506 -6.86 7.24 1.45
N PRO A 507 -6.79 7.92 0.30
CA PRO A 507 -6.59 9.37 0.27
C PRO A 507 -7.68 10.12 1.00
N LEU A 508 -7.33 11.24 1.61
CA LEU A 508 -8.31 12.07 2.32
C LEU A 508 -9.43 12.56 1.39
N TYR A 509 -9.15 12.81 0.11
CA TYR A 509 -10.18 13.21 -0.85
C TYR A 509 -11.25 12.13 -1.13
N TYR A 510 -11.10 10.89 -0.66
CA TYR A 510 -12.20 9.93 -0.67
C TYR A 510 -13.37 10.33 0.23
N LYS A 511 -13.09 11.13 1.25
CA LYS A 511 -14.10 11.74 2.12
C LYS A 511 -14.62 13.07 1.58
N PHE A 512 -13.83 13.74 0.74
CA PHE A 512 -14.07 15.08 0.21
C PHE A 512 -13.72 15.13 -1.28
N PRO A 513 -14.49 14.45 -2.15
CA PRO A 513 -14.15 14.32 -3.58
C PRO A 513 -14.04 15.67 -4.32
N GLU A 514 -14.77 16.68 -3.86
CA GLU A 514 -14.73 18.04 -4.37
C GLU A 514 -13.39 18.74 -4.11
N MET A 515 -12.64 18.26 -3.11
CA MET A 515 -11.32 18.80 -2.72
C MET A 515 -10.16 18.06 -3.41
N TYR A 516 -10.46 17.23 -4.42
CA TYR A 516 -9.42 16.44 -5.12
C TYR A 516 -8.23 17.26 -5.62
N ASP A 517 -8.45 18.50 -6.06
CA ASP A 517 -7.39 19.37 -6.57
C ASP A 517 -6.58 20.08 -5.47
N ASP A 518 -7.05 20.10 -4.24
CA ASP A 518 -6.31 20.69 -3.13
C ASP A 518 -5.10 19.81 -2.75
N PRO A 519 -3.86 20.36 -2.76
CA PRO A 519 -2.65 19.61 -2.45
C PRO A 519 -2.67 18.96 -1.05
N LEU A 520 -3.35 19.57 -0.09
CA LEU A 520 -3.49 19.04 1.27
C LEU A 520 -4.26 17.72 1.25
N PHE A 521 -5.40 17.69 0.57
CA PHE A 521 -6.26 16.50 0.50
C PHE A 521 -5.67 15.39 -0.40
N LYS A 522 -4.76 15.73 -1.33
CA LYS A 522 -4.04 14.75 -2.15
C LYS A 522 -2.94 14.02 -1.40
N ASN A 523 -2.28 14.70 -0.47
CA ASN A 523 -1.09 14.18 0.20
C ASN A 523 -1.40 13.49 1.52
N GLU A 524 -2.54 13.78 2.14
CA GLU A 524 -2.98 13.17 3.39
C GLU A 524 -3.79 11.90 3.13
N TYR A 525 -3.61 10.91 3.99
CA TYR A 525 -4.23 9.61 3.78
C TYR A 525 -4.47 8.84 5.08
N PHE A 526 -5.50 8.02 5.07
CA PHE A 526 -5.68 6.95 6.05
C PHE A 526 -4.73 5.81 5.73
N PHE A 527 -4.04 5.32 6.73
CA PHE A 527 -3.11 4.19 6.64
C PHE A 527 -3.69 3.00 7.39
N GLY A 528 -4.39 2.16 6.67
CA GLY A 528 -5.29 1.16 7.24
C GLY A 528 -6.54 1.80 7.87
N GLY A 529 -7.19 1.07 8.78
CA GLY A 529 -8.43 1.49 9.42
C GLY A 529 -8.24 2.41 10.63
N GLU A 530 -7.07 2.43 11.25
CA GLU A 530 -6.85 3.01 12.57
C GLU A 530 -5.98 4.28 12.56
N LEU A 531 -5.17 4.49 11.52
CA LEU A 531 -4.20 5.58 11.45
C LEU A 531 -4.52 6.57 10.34
N PHE A 532 -4.12 7.81 10.55
CA PHE A 532 -4.14 8.90 9.59
C PHE A 532 -2.76 9.54 9.52
N VAL A 533 -2.27 9.82 8.31
CA VAL A 533 -0.91 10.31 8.07
C VAL A 533 -0.97 11.61 7.28
N SER A 534 -0.25 12.61 7.78
CA SER A 534 -0.03 13.88 7.08
C SER A 534 1.46 14.07 6.83
N PRO A 535 1.99 13.66 5.66
CA PRO A 535 3.43 13.59 5.43
C PRO A 535 4.12 14.97 5.48
N ILE A 536 5.27 15.05 6.12
CA ILE A 536 6.16 16.22 6.05
C ILE A 536 6.96 16.17 4.75
N LEU A 537 6.74 17.15 3.89
CA LEU A 537 7.27 17.20 2.52
C LEU A 537 8.16 18.42 2.26
N LYS A 538 8.65 19.07 3.28
CA LYS A 538 9.52 20.24 3.23
C LYS A 538 10.49 20.31 4.39
N GLN A 539 11.56 21.02 4.19
CA GLN A 539 12.60 21.22 5.20
C GLN A 539 12.09 21.96 6.43
N GLN A 540 12.74 21.70 7.55
CA GLN A 540 12.55 22.46 8.78
C GLN A 540 13.13 23.88 8.65
N ASP A 541 12.60 24.79 9.47
CA ASP A 541 13.20 26.11 9.66
C ASP A 541 14.44 25.94 10.55
N PRO A 542 15.63 26.38 10.10
CA PRO A 542 16.88 26.14 10.84
C PRO A 542 16.95 26.91 12.16
N VAL A 543 16.21 28.01 12.30
CA VAL A 543 16.21 28.81 13.54
C VAL A 543 15.27 28.22 14.58
N MET A 544 14.16 27.64 14.14
CA MET A 544 13.20 26.97 15.01
C MET A 544 13.53 25.51 15.27
N SER A 545 14.38 24.89 14.43
CA SER A 545 14.60 23.44 14.39
C SER A 545 13.26 22.66 14.34
N ARG A 546 12.31 23.18 13.57
CA ARG A 546 10.95 22.63 13.40
C ARG A 546 10.48 22.82 11.98
N THR A 547 9.71 21.90 11.48
CA THR A 547 8.92 22.10 10.26
C THR A 547 7.56 22.68 10.63
N ILE A 548 7.20 23.81 10.05
CA ILE A 548 5.85 24.37 10.12
C ILE A 548 4.97 23.55 9.19
N HIS A 549 4.03 22.79 9.72
CA HIS A 549 3.21 21.87 8.95
C HIS A 549 1.73 22.18 9.10
N LYS A 550 1.04 22.31 7.97
CA LYS A 550 -0.41 22.46 7.91
C LYS A 550 -1.02 21.14 7.52
N PHE A 551 -2.06 20.73 8.22
CA PHE A 551 -2.81 19.51 7.91
C PHE A 551 -4.31 19.70 8.20
N TYR A 552 -5.15 18.91 7.53
CA TYR A 552 -6.57 18.81 7.81
C TYR A 552 -6.84 17.57 8.64
N MET A 553 -7.43 17.74 9.82
CA MET A 553 -7.81 16.61 10.65
C MET A 553 -9.23 16.17 10.27
N PRO A 554 -9.43 14.92 9.80
CA PRO A 554 -10.77 14.41 9.50
C PRO A 554 -11.69 14.44 10.72
N GLU A 555 -13.00 14.38 10.50
CA GLU A 555 -13.99 14.36 11.58
C GLU A 555 -13.69 13.29 12.64
N GLY A 556 -14.03 13.57 13.90
CA GLY A 556 -13.77 12.72 15.06
C GLY A 556 -12.69 13.27 15.97
N THR A 557 -12.24 12.46 16.90
CA THR A 557 -11.13 12.77 17.81
C THR A 557 -9.92 11.93 17.44
N TRP A 558 -8.76 12.56 17.43
CA TRP A 558 -7.49 11.96 17.01
C TRP A 558 -6.40 12.21 18.03
N PHE A 559 -5.43 11.30 18.09
CA PHE A 559 -4.26 11.40 18.96
C PHE A 559 -2.99 11.30 18.14
N ASP A 560 -2.11 12.26 18.27
CA ASP A 560 -0.74 12.13 17.74
C ASP A 560 -0.04 10.92 18.38
N THR A 561 0.41 10.00 17.57
CA THR A 561 0.97 8.72 18.05
C THR A 561 2.31 8.88 18.79
N THR A 562 3.02 9.97 18.55
CA THR A 562 4.32 10.27 19.18
C THR A 562 4.15 11.08 20.46
N THR A 563 3.35 12.14 20.42
CA THR A 563 3.25 13.11 21.53
C THR A 563 2.03 12.90 22.43
N GLY A 564 1.05 12.09 21.99
CA GLY A 564 -0.23 11.92 22.67
C GLY A 564 -1.17 13.12 22.61
N LYS A 565 -0.84 14.18 21.85
CA LYS A 565 -1.70 15.33 21.68
C LYS A 565 -3.04 14.94 21.07
N LYS A 566 -4.09 15.47 21.64
CA LYS A 566 -5.47 15.27 21.19
C LYS A 566 -5.87 16.37 20.21
N TYR A 567 -6.49 15.97 19.10
CA TYR A 567 -7.04 16.86 18.08
C TYR A 567 -8.52 16.58 17.85
N ASN A 568 -9.31 17.66 17.77
CA ASN A 568 -10.68 17.58 17.31
C ASN A 568 -10.73 17.76 15.79
N GLY A 569 -11.38 16.83 15.10
CA GLY A 569 -11.43 16.83 13.64
C GLY A 569 -12.40 17.84 13.03
N GLY A 570 -12.55 17.76 11.70
CA GLY A 570 -13.38 18.64 10.89
C GLY A 570 -12.73 20.00 10.60
N LYS A 571 -11.43 20.18 10.82
CA LYS A 571 -10.72 21.46 10.63
C LYS A 571 -9.23 21.30 10.36
N SER A 572 -8.62 22.38 9.86
CA SER A 572 -7.18 22.45 9.62
C SER A 572 -6.42 22.95 10.84
N TYR A 573 -5.22 22.42 11.00
CA TYR A 573 -4.23 22.83 11.99
C TYR A 573 -2.94 23.28 11.36
N VAL A 574 -2.20 24.12 12.05
CA VAL A 574 -0.79 24.42 11.76
C VAL A 574 0.01 24.10 13.01
N GLN A 575 0.91 23.15 12.92
CA GLN A 575 1.75 22.65 14.00
C GLN A 575 3.23 22.59 13.61
N PHE A 576 4.07 22.30 14.57
CA PHE A 576 5.52 22.44 14.49
C PHE A 576 6.17 21.13 14.92
N PHE A 577 6.80 20.45 13.96
CA PHE A 577 7.36 19.12 14.15
C PHE A 577 8.89 19.15 14.08
N LYS A 578 9.55 18.46 15.02
CA LYS A 578 10.97 18.15 14.92
C LYS A 578 11.22 17.16 13.78
N ASP A 579 12.48 16.99 13.40
CA ASP A 579 12.87 15.96 12.43
C ASP A 579 12.62 14.53 12.95
N GLU A 580 12.69 14.30 14.26
CA GLU A 580 12.37 13.04 14.93
C GLU A 580 10.86 12.73 15.00
N ASP A 581 10.00 13.74 14.77
CA ASP A 581 8.55 13.63 14.82
C ASP A 581 7.97 13.50 13.41
N TYR A 582 6.94 12.68 13.29
CA TYR A 582 6.20 12.51 12.04
C TYR A 582 4.71 12.50 12.31
N PRO A 583 3.91 13.33 11.62
CA PRO A 583 2.48 13.47 11.89
C PRO A 583 1.70 12.22 11.52
N VAL A 584 1.54 11.33 12.47
CA VAL A 584 0.69 10.14 12.40
C VAL A 584 -0.27 10.19 13.56
N PHE A 585 -1.55 10.08 13.26
CA PHE A 585 -2.62 10.21 14.21
C PHE A 585 -3.43 8.92 14.29
N ALA A 586 -3.68 8.45 15.50
CA ALA A 586 -4.61 7.36 15.76
C ALA A 586 -5.99 7.92 16.09
N ARG A 587 -7.04 7.31 15.53
CA ARG A 587 -8.40 7.72 15.85
C ARG A 587 -8.77 7.34 17.29
N HIS A 588 -9.73 7.99 17.88
CA HIS A 588 -10.28 7.59 19.17
C HIS A 588 -10.81 6.15 19.10
N GLY A 589 -10.51 5.36 20.09
CA GLY A 589 -10.82 3.93 20.12
C GLY A 589 -9.94 3.07 19.21
N ALA A 590 -8.87 3.60 18.63
CA ALA A 590 -7.98 2.81 17.76
C ALA A 590 -7.37 1.63 18.50
N ILE A 591 -7.25 0.51 17.79
CA ILE A 591 -6.65 -0.74 18.24
C ILE A 591 -5.53 -1.09 17.27
N ILE A 592 -4.28 -1.09 17.74
CA ILE A 592 -3.12 -1.31 16.88
C ILE A 592 -2.31 -2.48 17.44
N PRO A 593 -2.41 -3.68 16.85
CA PRO A 593 -1.56 -4.82 17.23
C PRO A 593 -0.14 -4.64 16.70
N MET A 594 0.85 -4.87 17.57
CA MET A 594 2.26 -4.68 17.31
C MET A 594 3.06 -5.91 17.72
N SER A 595 4.13 -6.22 16.99
CA SER A 595 5.10 -7.25 17.35
C SER A 595 6.17 -6.67 18.29
N PHE A 596 6.48 -7.38 19.36
CA PHE A 596 7.61 -7.13 20.24
C PHE A 596 8.57 -8.32 20.27
N SER A 597 8.66 -9.04 19.15
CA SER A 597 9.61 -10.15 18.98
C SER A 597 11.03 -9.73 19.36
N LYS A 598 11.71 -10.59 20.12
CA LYS A 598 13.13 -10.42 20.47
C LYS A 598 14.05 -10.79 19.32
N ILE A 599 13.54 -11.45 18.29
CA ILE A 599 14.27 -11.83 17.09
C ILE A 599 14.17 -10.69 16.09
N LEU A 600 15.29 -10.06 15.77
CA LEU A 600 15.35 -8.79 15.06
C LEU A 600 14.59 -8.80 13.71
N ASN A 601 14.79 -9.83 12.90
CA ASN A 601 14.22 -9.91 11.54
C ASN A 601 12.91 -10.72 11.48
N ASP A 602 12.36 -11.09 12.65
CA ASP A 602 11.17 -11.92 12.69
C ASP A 602 9.95 -11.21 12.13
N THR A 603 9.25 -11.90 11.23
CA THR A 603 8.00 -11.47 10.66
C THR A 603 6.86 -12.47 10.90
N THR A 604 7.10 -13.51 11.69
CA THR A 604 6.10 -14.54 12.04
C THR A 604 5.06 -14.01 13.03
N PRO A 605 3.94 -14.72 13.27
CA PRO A 605 3.03 -14.35 14.34
C PRO A 605 3.76 -14.25 15.68
N PRO A 606 3.80 -13.08 16.34
CA PRO A 606 4.68 -12.86 17.48
C PRO A 606 4.19 -13.61 18.73
N GLU A 607 5.14 -14.13 19.51
CA GLU A 607 4.90 -14.60 20.87
C GLU A 607 4.70 -13.40 21.81
N ASP A 608 5.54 -12.39 21.70
CA ASP A 608 5.42 -11.13 22.43
C ASP A 608 4.62 -10.11 21.60
N MET A 609 3.38 -9.83 22.01
CA MET A 609 2.47 -8.94 21.27
C MET A 609 2.03 -7.75 22.13
N GLU A 610 2.20 -6.55 21.62
CA GLU A 610 1.60 -5.35 22.19
C GLU A 610 0.29 -5.00 21.46
N ILE A 611 -0.75 -4.66 22.22
CA ILE A 611 -1.98 -4.09 21.69
C ILE A 611 -2.08 -2.66 22.21
N GLN A 612 -1.93 -1.68 21.33
CA GLN A 612 -2.12 -0.28 21.65
C GLN A 612 -3.59 0.09 21.55
N ILE A 613 -4.12 0.68 22.60
CA ILE A 613 -5.53 1.09 22.73
C ILE A 613 -5.58 2.59 22.96
N TYR A 614 -6.25 3.31 22.08
CA TYR A 614 -6.49 4.75 22.23
C TYR A 614 -7.86 4.99 22.89
N PRO A 615 -7.96 5.95 23.84
CA PRO A 615 -9.21 6.17 24.56
C PRO A 615 -10.28 6.85 23.70
N GLY A 616 -11.51 6.91 24.19
CA GLY A 616 -12.56 7.79 23.71
C GLY A 616 -13.74 7.10 23.03
N ARG A 617 -13.61 5.86 22.55
CA ARG A 617 -14.72 5.13 21.91
C ARG A 617 -14.48 3.62 21.92
N SER A 618 -15.56 2.86 22.05
CA SER A 618 -15.51 1.41 21.81
C SER A 618 -15.23 1.09 20.34
N ASN A 619 -14.49 0.02 20.09
CA ASN A 619 -14.10 -0.41 18.75
C ASN A 619 -13.82 -1.91 18.71
N THR A 620 -13.86 -2.49 17.53
CA THR A 620 -13.45 -3.88 17.25
C THR A 620 -12.44 -3.87 16.11
N TYR A 621 -11.36 -4.64 16.27
CA TYR A 621 -10.34 -4.86 15.26
C TYR A 621 -10.16 -6.34 14.97
N ASN A 622 -10.04 -6.71 13.69
CA ASN A 622 -9.83 -8.09 13.26
C ASN A 622 -8.34 -8.33 13.00
N LEU A 623 -7.68 -9.07 13.88
CA LEU A 623 -6.31 -9.53 13.73
C LEU A 623 -6.28 -10.78 12.86
N TYR A 624 -5.61 -10.71 11.72
CA TYR A 624 -5.39 -11.83 10.82
C TYR A 624 -3.98 -12.38 10.92
N GLU A 625 -3.86 -13.70 11.01
CA GLU A 625 -2.58 -14.39 11.11
C GLU A 625 -2.60 -15.70 10.31
N ASP A 626 -1.51 -15.99 9.61
CA ASP A 626 -1.23 -17.26 8.94
C ASP A 626 0.29 -17.53 8.95
N ASP A 627 0.79 -18.48 8.17
CA ASP A 627 2.24 -18.73 8.09
C ASP A 627 3.02 -17.58 7.41
N GLY A 628 2.34 -16.73 6.65
CA GLY A 628 2.93 -15.57 5.94
C GLY A 628 3.79 -15.93 4.73
N LEU A 629 3.94 -17.20 4.39
CA LEU A 629 4.89 -17.70 3.39
C LEU A 629 4.22 -18.49 2.28
N SER A 630 3.24 -19.32 2.62
CA SER A 630 2.57 -20.24 1.72
C SER A 630 1.17 -19.76 1.33
N ASP A 631 0.59 -20.42 0.33
CA ASP A 631 -0.79 -20.18 -0.10
C ASP A 631 -1.82 -21.07 0.67
N LEU A 632 -1.38 -21.72 1.74
CA LEU A 632 -2.24 -22.61 2.53
C LEU A 632 -3.41 -21.91 3.22
N TYR A 633 -3.34 -20.58 3.39
CA TYR A 633 -4.48 -19.80 3.88
C TYR A 633 -5.74 -20.03 3.02
N ARG A 634 -5.62 -20.27 1.71
CA ARG A 634 -6.73 -20.60 0.81
C ARG A 634 -7.40 -21.94 1.16
N LYS A 635 -6.72 -22.79 1.91
CA LYS A 635 -7.19 -24.07 2.45
C LYS A 635 -7.62 -23.98 3.91
N GLY A 636 -7.82 -22.74 4.43
CA GLY A 636 -8.25 -22.49 5.80
C GLY A 636 -7.14 -22.55 6.86
N PHE A 637 -5.85 -22.53 6.45
CA PHE A 637 -4.73 -22.46 7.40
C PHE A 637 -4.40 -21.01 7.75
N TYR A 638 -5.28 -20.40 8.53
CA TYR A 638 -5.14 -19.07 9.11
C TYR A 638 -5.90 -18.98 10.44
N LEU A 639 -5.67 -17.92 11.18
CA LEU A 639 -6.42 -17.57 12.38
C LEU A 639 -6.90 -16.13 12.27
N LEU A 640 -8.21 -15.93 12.47
CA LEU A 640 -8.82 -14.62 12.61
C LEU A 640 -9.27 -14.44 14.07
N SER A 641 -8.81 -13.35 14.69
CA SER A 641 -9.15 -13.02 16.08
C SER A 641 -9.79 -11.64 16.16
N ASN A 642 -10.85 -11.49 16.95
CA ASN A 642 -11.38 -10.18 17.31
C ASN A 642 -10.62 -9.63 18.51
N ILE A 643 -10.27 -8.35 18.44
CA ILE A 643 -9.84 -7.53 19.57
C ILE A 643 -10.94 -6.50 19.79
N ASP A 644 -11.75 -6.71 20.82
CA ASP A 644 -12.86 -5.83 21.19
C ASP A 644 -12.40 -4.89 22.31
N TYR A 645 -12.51 -3.60 22.08
CA TYR A 645 -12.30 -2.57 23.09
C TYR A 645 -13.63 -1.95 23.51
N THR A 646 -14.00 -2.08 24.77
CA THR A 646 -15.13 -1.40 25.38
C THR A 646 -14.64 -0.22 26.19
N HIS A 647 -15.07 0.97 25.80
CA HIS A 647 -14.74 2.23 26.46
C HIS A 647 -15.94 2.78 27.21
N LEU A 648 -15.79 2.92 28.52
CA LEU A 648 -16.68 3.72 29.37
C LEU A 648 -15.82 4.73 30.13
N PRO A 649 -16.34 5.89 30.53
CA PRO A 649 -15.60 6.79 31.40
C PRO A 649 -15.05 6.03 32.62
N ASN A 650 -13.75 6.10 32.83
CA ASN A 650 -13.09 5.45 33.97
C ASN A 650 -13.14 3.88 34.01
N ASP A 651 -13.55 3.21 32.91
CA ASP A 651 -13.60 1.75 32.85
C ASP A 651 -13.31 1.29 31.41
N TYR A 652 -12.14 0.73 31.19
CA TYR A 652 -11.69 0.24 29.89
C TYR A 652 -11.53 -1.27 29.91
N LYS A 653 -12.10 -1.96 28.93
CA LYS A 653 -11.99 -3.41 28.79
C LYS A 653 -11.54 -3.80 27.39
N VAL A 654 -10.54 -4.65 27.30
CA VAL A 654 -10.04 -5.26 26.07
C VAL A 654 -10.34 -6.76 26.13
N THR A 655 -10.97 -7.31 25.10
CA THR A 655 -11.25 -8.72 24.96
C THR A 655 -10.64 -9.22 23.65
N ILE A 656 -9.82 -10.27 23.72
CA ILE A 656 -9.20 -10.92 22.55
C ILE A 656 -9.77 -12.34 22.47
N ARG A 657 -10.31 -12.71 21.29
CA ARG A 657 -10.85 -14.06 21.08
C ARG A 657 -10.68 -14.50 19.62
N ALA A 658 -10.27 -15.72 19.42
CA ALA A 658 -10.29 -16.36 18.12
C ALA A 658 -11.75 -16.57 17.65
N ILE A 659 -12.04 -16.22 16.39
CA ILE A 659 -13.39 -16.34 15.80
C ILE A 659 -13.43 -17.32 14.65
N GLU A 660 -12.34 -17.53 13.93
CA GLU A 660 -12.30 -18.38 12.75
C GLU A 660 -10.87 -18.90 12.51
N GLY A 661 -10.73 -20.11 11.98
CA GLY A 661 -9.47 -20.67 11.50
C GLY A 661 -8.87 -21.78 12.37
N LYS A 662 -7.55 -21.98 12.27
CA LYS A 662 -6.81 -23.08 12.90
C LYS A 662 -5.73 -22.58 13.86
N SER A 663 -5.58 -23.22 15.00
CA SER A 663 -4.67 -22.84 16.07
C SER A 663 -3.18 -23.09 15.80
N GLY A 664 -2.84 -24.05 14.95
CA GLY A 664 -1.47 -24.56 14.78
C GLY A 664 -0.50 -23.61 14.05
N ILE A 665 -0.96 -22.44 13.64
CA ILE A 665 -0.19 -21.44 12.88
C ILE A 665 0.27 -20.25 13.73
N VAL A 666 -0.18 -20.14 14.95
CA VAL A 666 0.22 -19.12 15.90
C VAL A 666 0.92 -19.76 17.11
N PRO A 667 1.72 -19.02 17.88
CA PRO A 667 2.31 -19.52 19.12
C PRO A 667 1.23 -20.12 20.05
N LYS A 668 1.53 -21.20 20.76
CA LYS A 668 0.57 -21.84 21.70
C LYS A 668 0.13 -20.90 22.80
N THR A 669 1.07 -20.11 23.29
CA THR A 669 0.88 -19.05 24.29
C THR A 669 1.51 -17.76 23.82
N ARG A 670 1.02 -16.65 24.35
CA ARG A 670 1.54 -15.31 24.10
C ARG A 670 1.75 -14.54 25.38
N ASN A 671 2.71 -13.64 25.32
CA ASN A 671 2.91 -12.58 26.31
C ASN A 671 2.24 -11.32 25.73
N TYR A 672 1.15 -10.91 26.35
CA TYR A 672 0.46 -9.69 25.94
C TYR A 672 0.89 -8.50 26.75
N ARG A 673 1.15 -7.40 26.05
CA ARG A 673 1.31 -6.07 26.59
C ARG A 673 0.14 -5.23 26.10
N ILE A 674 -0.82 -4.96 26.98
CA ILE A 674 -1.93 -4.06 26.67
C ILE A 674 -1.51 -2.65 27.06
N ARG A 675 -1.28 -1.79 26.08
CA ARG A 675 -0.87 -0.40 26.24
C ARG A 675 -2.07 0.52 26.07
N PHE A 676 -2.60 1.02 27.18
CA PHE A 676 -3.61 2.05 27.16
C PHE A 676 -2.96 3.42 27.00
N LYS A 677 -3.09 3.97 25.79
CA LYS A 677 -2.52 5.27 25.43
C LYS A 677 -3.21 6.39 26.17
N ASN A 678 -2.51 7.47 26.47
CA ASN A 678 -3.05 8.65 27.18
C ASN A 678 -3.86 8.28 28.43
N THR A 679 -3.36 7.35 29.22
CA THR A 679 -4.08 6.79 30.38
C THR A 679 -3.18 6.76 31.59
N ARG A 680 -3.70 7.25 32.74
CA ARG A 680 -3.03 7.21 34.03
C ARG A 680 -3.10 5.83 34.66
N LEU A 681 -2.31 5.62 35.69
CA LEU A 681 -2.38 4.45 36.55
C LEU A 681 -3.83 4.23 37.04
N ALA A 682 -4.37 3.06 36.72
CA ALA A 682 -5.71 2.68 37.17
C ALA A 682 -5.68 2.11 38.60
N ASN A 683 -6.80 2.27 39.32
CA ASN A 683 -6.92 1.78 40.70
C ASN A 683 -7.16 0.27 40.75
N GLU A 684 -7.93 -0.23 39.78
CA GLU A 684 -8.27 -1.66 39.71
C GLU A 684 -7.81 -2.19 38.34
N VAL A 685 -7.09 -3.28 38.34
CA VAL A 685 -6.65 -4.00 37.14
C VAL A 685 -6.96 -5.47 37.29
N SER A 686 -7.53 -6.05 36.28
CA SER A 686 -7.80 -7.48 36.22
C SER A 686 -7.53 -8.05 34.84
N ALA A 687 -6.99 -9.27 34.81
CA ALA A 687 -6.86 -10.06 33.59
C ALA A 687 -7.43 -11.44 33.80
N SER A 688 -8.08 -12.01 32.79
CA SER A 688 -8.63 -13.35 32.87
C SER A 688 -8.55 -14.09 31.54
N TYR A 689 -8.44 -15.40 31.61
CA TYR A 689 -8.54 -16.31 30.47
C TYR A 689 -9.66 -17.31 30.73
N ASN A 690 -10.66 -17.30 29.85
CA ASN A 690 -11.89 -18.10 29.98
C ASN A 690 -12.54 -18.01 31.38
N GLY A 691 -12.50 -16.82 31.99
CA GLY A 691 -13.02 -16.53 33.33
C GLY A 691 -12.06 -16.81 34.48
N THR A 692 -10.94 -17.48 34.25
CA THR A 692 -9.91 -17.71 35.26
C THR A 692 -8.98 -16.50 35.34
N GLN A 693 -8.78 -15.97 36.56
CA GLN A 693 -7.91 -14.82 36.80
C GLN A 693 -6.45 -15.16 36.49
N LEU A 694 -5.76 -14.20 35.87
CA LEU A 694 -4.34 -14.27 35.54
C LEU A 694 -3.55 -13.19 36.31
N PRO A 695 -2.28 -13.47 36.65
CA PRO A 695 -1.41 -12.47 37.25
C PRO A 695 -1.13 -11.35 36.22
N THR A 696 -1.08 -10.12 36.71
CA THR A 696 -0.76 -8.92 35.94
C THR A 696 0.44 -8.19 36.50
N GLU A 697 1.28 -7.68 35.62
CA GLU A 697 2.30 -6.71 35.94
C GLU A 697 1.92 -5.37 35.31
N VAL A 698 1.94 -4.28 36.10
CA VAL A 698 1.49 -2.98 35.66
C VAL A 698 2.52 -1.91 35.91
N TYR A 699 2.64 -0.98 34.96
CA TYR A 699 3.50 0.19 35.08
C TYR A 699 3.03 1.31 34.16
N THR A 700 3.61 2.48 34.29
CA THR A 700 3.40 3.63 33.42
C THR A 700 4.65 3.89 32.58
N ASP A 701 4.45 4.25 31.34
CA ASP A 701 5.49 4.62 30.40
C ASP A 701 5.06 5.93 29.73
N GLU A 702 5.71 7.04 30.06
CA GLU A 702 5.31 8.39 29.65
C GLU A 702 3.84 8.70 29.99
N LEU A 703 2.99 8.73 28.97
CA LEU A 703 1.55 9.03 29.09
C LEU A 703 0.67 7.77 29.08
N ASP A 704 1.29 6.60 29.04
CA ASP A 704 0.58 5.36 28.80
C ASP A 704 0.55 4.49 30.07
N PHE A 705 -0.54 3.78 30.25
CA PHE A 705 -0.69 2.75 31.24
C PHE A 705 -0.57 1.37 30.61
N ILE A 706 0.30 0.52 31.13
CA ILE A 706 0.64 -0.76 30.54
C ILE A 706 0.28 -1.90 31.50
N VAL A 707 -0.37 -2.91 30.94
CA VAL A 707 -0.71 -4.17 31.62
C VAL A 707 -0.05 -5.31 30.87
N ASN A 708 0.93 -5.97 31.50
CA ASN A 708 1.55 -7.19 30.98
C ASN A 708 0.86 -8.43 31.55
N VAL A 709 0.60 -9.39 30.69
CA VAL A 709 0.05 -10.72 31.06
C VAL A 709 0.80 -11.77 30.27
N ASN A 710 1.53 -12.63 30.93
CA ASN A 710 2.39 -13.62 30.30
C ASN A 710 1.72 -14.99 30.19
N ASN A 711 2.19 -15.80 29.23
CA ASN A 711 1.78 -17.19 29.01
C ASN A 711 0.26 -17.38 28.79
N VAL A 712 -0.39 -16.43 28.13
CA VAL A 712 -1.82 -16.52 27.80
C VAL A 712 -2.00 -17.47 26.62
N PRO A 713 -2.82 -18.51 26.70
CA PRO A 713 -3.10 -19.35 25.54
C PRO A 713 -3.69 -18.54 24.39
N SER A 714 -3.20 -18.76 23.17
CA SER A 714 -3.59 -17.96 22.00
C SER A 714 -5.03 -18.22 21.52
N ILE A 715 -5.61 -19.32 21.94
CA ILE A 715 -7.00 -19.70 21.61
C ILE A 715 -7.84 -19.63 22.89
N GLY A 716 -9.00 -19.04 22.80
CA GLY A 716 -9.90 -18.81 23.93
C GLY A 716 -10.24 -17.34 24.06
N LYS A 717 -10.82 -16.98 25.20
CA LYS A 717 -11.22 -15.62 25.52
C LYS A 717 -10.27 -15.03 26.55
N PHE A 718 -9.45 -14.08 26.12
CA PHE A 718 -8.58 -13.31 27.00
C PHE A 718 -9.17 -11.92 27.23
N GLU A 719 -9.26 -11.48 28.47
CA GLU A 719 -9.79 -10.18 28.86
C GLU A 719 -8.84 -9.44 29.78
N VAL A 720 -8.68 -8.13 29.53
CA VAL A 720 -8.02 -7.20 30.44
C VAL A 720 -8.97 -6.04 30.71
N ARG A 721 -9.14 -5.68 31.98
CA ARG A 721 -9.98 -4.53 32.40
C ARG A 721 -9.23 -3.65 33.37
N ILE A 722 -9.35 -2.34 33.16
CA ILE A 722 -8.82 -1.33 34.06
C ILE A 722 -9.93 -0.37 34.47
N LYS A 723 -9.91 0.02 35.76
CA LYS A 723 -10.85 1.02 36.30
C LYS A 723 -10.11 1.99 37.20
N GLY A 724 -10.57 3.24 37.20
CA GLY A 724 -10.05 4.25 38.07
C GLY A 724 -10.75 5.59 37.87
N LYS A 725 -10.59 6.48 38.81
CA LYS A 725 -11.11 7.83 38.70
C LYS A 725 -10.16 8.68 37.85
N ASP A 726 -10.69 9.43 36.88
CA ASP A 726 -9.95 10.36 36.04
C ASP A 726 -8.73 9.73 35.34
N ILE A 727 -8.89 8.51 34.78
CA ILE A 727 -7.79 7.78 34.16
C ILE A 727 -7.34 8.38 32.81
N ALA A 728 -8.17 9.17 32.13
CA ALA A 728 -7.79 9.86 30.91
C ALA A 728 -6.79 11.00 31.18
N ILE A 729 -5.76 11.13 30.36
CA ILE A 729 -4.78 12.21 30.44
C ILE A 729 -5.27 13.43 29.68
N ASP A 730 -5.17 14.60 30.34
CA ASP A 730 -5.45 15.88 29.74
C ASP A 730 -4.38 16.28 28.72
N ALA A 731 -4.77 16.35 27.44
CA ALA A 731 -3.89 16.72 26.35
C ALA A 731 -3.35 18.17 26.41
N VAL A 732 -3.99 19.06 27.19
CA VAL A 732 -3.56 20.47 27.31
C VAL A 732 -2.19 20.58 28.01
N ARG A 733 -1.86 19.67 28.92
CA ARG A 733 -0.54 19.64 29.58
C ARG A 733 0.62 19.51 28.60
N LEU A 734 0.42 18.77 27.51
CA LEU A 734 1.42 18.55 26.48
C LEU A 734 1.80 19.82 25.72
N ILE A 735 0.85 20.73 25.55
CA ILE A 735 1.10 22.01 24.86
C ILE A 735 2.05 22.89 25.66
N ASN A 736 1.91 22.94 26.98
CA ASN A 736 2.82 23.69 27.81
C ASN A 736 4.26 23.17 27.74
N ASP A 737 4.43 21.84 27.70
CA ASP A 737 5.75 21.22 27.53
C ASP A 737 6.31 21.49 26.13
N ASP A 738 5.46 21.48 25.10
CA ASP A 738 5.84 21.88 23.75
C ASP A 738 6.36 23.32 23.70
N ILE A 739 5.66 24.24 24.34
CA ILE A 739 6.06 25.66 24.38
C ILE A 739 7.43 25.79 25.05
N LYS A 740 7.65 25.11 26.18
CA LYS A 740 8.97 25.08 26.84
C LYS A 740 10.07 24.53 25.95
N ASN A 741 9.83 23.40 25.30
CA ASN A 741 10.79 22.76 24.39
C ASN A 741 11.10 23.66 23.18
N ILE A 742 10.09 24.28 22.60
CA ILE A 742 10.27 25.22 21.49
C ILE A 742 11.07 26.42 21.92
N LEU A 743 10.78 27.02 23.08
CA LEU A 743 11.55 28.14 23.63
C LEU A 743 13.00 27.75 23.92
N GLY A 744 13.23 26.53 24.47
CA GLY A 744 14.56 26.00 24.73
C GLY A 744 15.40 25.92 23.44
N ASP A 745 14.83 25.34 22.39
CA ASP A 745 15.51 25.08 21.10
C ASP A 745 15.66 26.36 20.23
N LEU A 746 14.84 27.41 20.48
CA LEU A 746 14.76 28.58 19.62
C LEU A 746 16.09 29.37 19.61
N GLN A 747 16.66 29.62 18.46
CA GLN A 747 17.93 30.37 18.30
C GLN A 747 17.66 31.88 18.24
N ILE A 748 17.24 32.48 19.38
CA ILE A 748 16.97 33.90 19.56
C ILE A 748 17.63 34.43 20.85
N ASN A 749 17.65 35.76 21.03
CA ASN A 749 18.19 36.40 22.24
C ASN A 749 17.52 35.86 23.51
N THR A 750 18.33 35.57 24.54
CA THR A 750 17.90 34.93 25.78
C THR A 750 16.90 35.79 26.56
N GLU A 751 17.09 37.10 26.61
CA GLU A 751 16.16 38.03 27.28
C GLU A 751 14.80 38.02 26.61
N LEU A 752 14.79 37.86 25.28
CA LEU A 752 13.54 37.75 24.54
C LEU A 752 12.82 36.41 24.82
N LYS A 753 13.57 35.33 25.06
CA LYS A 753 12.98 34.06 25.55
C LYS A 753 12.29 34.25 26.90
N PHE A 754 12.91 34.92 27.84
CA PHE A 754 12.30 35.23 29.14
C PHE A 754 11.03 36.08 29.01
N GLU A 755 11.02 37.05 28.12
CA GLU A 755 9.81 37.86 27.88
C GLU A 755 8.66 37.02 27.31
N ILE A 756 8.97 36.11 26.38
CA ILE A 756 8.00 35.17 25.81
C ILE A 756 7.48 34.23 26.88
N ASP A 757 8.38 33.63 27.66
CA ASP A 757 8.07 32.73 28.77
C ASP A 757 7.11 33.42 29.78
N LYS A 758 7.45 34.62 30.21
CA LYS A 758 6.63 35.43 31.14
C LYS A 758 5.22 35.70 30.61
N ILE A 759 5.03 35.89 29.32
CA ILE A 759 3.74 36.08 28.70
C ILE A 759 2.97 34.76 28.62
N LEU A 760 3.60 33.71 28.07
CA LEU A 760 2.95 32.43 27.76
C LEU A 760 2.52 31.67 29.02
N PHE A 761 3.34 31.70 30.08
CA PHE A 761 3.06 31.01 31.34
C PHE A 761 2.43 31.87 32.43
N SER A 762 1.99 33.09 32.07
CA SER A 762 1.19 33.95 32.99
C SER A 762 -0.22 33.45 33.15
N ASP A 763 -0.92 33.99 34.16
CA ASP A 763 -2.37 33.74 34.38
C ASP A 763 -3.30 34.57 33.48
N MET A 764 -2.74 35.26 32.48
CA MET A 764 -3.53 36.07 31.54
C MET A 764 -4.41 35.21 30.67
N SER A 765 -5.56 35.76 30.25
CA SER A 765 -6.39 35.14 29.23
C SER A 765 -5.64 34.95 27.90
N ILE A 766 -6.00 33.94 27.11
CA ILE A 766 -5.36 33.62 25.80
C ILE A 766 -5.36 34.88 24.90
N SER A 767 -6.46 35.64 24.86
CA SER A 767 -6.51 36.88 24.10
C SER A 767 -5.45 37.90 24.53
N LYS A 768 -5.23 38.07 25.85
CA LYS A 768 -4.16 38.94 26.37
C LYS A 768 -2.79 38.42 26.07
N LYS A 769 -2.55 37.11 26.18
CA LYS A 769 -1.29 36.46 25.77
C LYS A 769 -0.98 36.71 24.29
N ARG A 770 -1.96 36.54 23.39
CA ARG A 770 -1.82 36.85 21.95
C ARG A 770 -1.42 38.32 21.70
N ILE A 771 -2.05 39.24 22.40
CA ILE A 771 -1.70 40.68 22.31
C ILE A 771 -0.28 40.90 22.81
N GLY A 772 0.09 40.31 23.94
CA GLY A 772 1.44 40.38 24.51
C GLY A 772 2.51 39.89 23.53
N ILE A 773 2.33 38.70 22.93
CA ILE A 773 3.24 38.14 21.92
C ILE A 773 3.36 39.05 20.67
N ARG A 774 2.24 39.59 20.17
CA ARG A 774 2.28 40.54 19.03
C ARG A 774 3.09 41.79 19.31
N LYS A 775 3.03 42.31 20.54
CA LYS A 775 3.81 43.49 20.96
C LYS A 775 5.30 43.27 20.97
N LEU A 776 5.76 42.01 21.08
CA LEU A 776 7.20 41.66 21.04
C LEU A 776 7.83 41.93 19.66
N LYS A 777 7.05 42.21 18.62
CA LYS A 777 7.56 42.76 17.34
C LYS A 777 8.38 44.02 17.58
N ASN A 778 7.99 44.87 18.51
CA ASN A 778 8.72 46.07 18.88
C ASN A 778 10.07 45.78 19.57
N LYS A 779 10.25 44.56 20.11
CA LYS A 779 11.50 44.04 20.70
C LYS A 779 12.29 43.16 19.71
N LYS A 780 12.02 43.29 18.42
CA LYS A 780 12.67 42.54 17.32
C LYS A 780 12.37 41.04 17.26
N LEU A 781 11.26 40.58 17.84
CA LEU A 781 10.80 39.20 17.59
C LEU A 781 10.29 39.11 16.16
N GLU A 782 10.86 38.20 15.37
CA GLU A 782 10.46 37.98 13.98
C GLU A 782 8.98 37.51 13.88
N ARG A 783 8.32 37.92 12.79
CA ARG A 783 6.90 37.61 12.56
C ARG A 783 6.61 36.11 12.58
N LYS A 784 7.53 35.28 12.08
CA LYS A 784 7.37 33.80 12.06
C LYS A 784 7.24 33.23 13.46
N PHE A 785 8.01 33.73 14.43
CA PHE A 785 7.91 33.29 15.83
C PHE A 785 6.66 33.81 16.54
N ILE A 786 6.25 35.03 16.23
CA ILE A 786 4.97 35.56 16.69
C ILE A 786 3.83 34.64 16.23
N LEU A 787 3.83 34.22 14.95
CA LEU A 787 2.83 33.32 14.41
C LEU A 787 2.91 31.92 15.04
N LEU A 788 4.12 31.41 15.30
CA LEU A 788 4.35 30.17 16.01
C LEU A 788 3.60 30.14 17.35
N PHE A 789 3.88 31.10 18.22
CA PHE A 789 3.28 31.13 19.57
C PHE A 789 1.78 31.42 19.53
N ILE A 790 1.31 32.25 18.61
CA ILE A 790 -0.13 32.48 18.42
C ILE A 790 -0.83 31.17 18.01
N LYS A 791 -0.24 30.39 17.09
CA LYS A 791 -0.82 29.09 16.68
C LYS A 791 -0.83 28.07 17.81
N LEU A 792 0.20 28.03 18.63
CA LEU A 792 0.21 27.18 19.82
C LEU A 792 -0.89 27.58 20.81
N LEU A 793 -1.11 28.86 21.01
CA LEU A 793 -2.22 29.35 21.85
C LEU A 793 -3.60 29.05 21.25
N GLU A 794 -3.74 29.11 19.92
CA GLU A 794 -4.98 28.73 19.22
C GLU A 794 -5.32 27.26 19.42
N TYR A 795 -4.34 26.36 19.48
CA TYR A 795 -4.57 24.95 19.76
C TYR A 795 -5.25 24.74 21.13
N ILE A 796 -4.84 25.48 22.15
CA ILE A 796 -5.46 25.42 23.50
C ILE A 796 -6.96 25.77 23.45
N GLU A 797 -7.37 26.71 22.58
CA GLU A 797 -8.77 27.07 22.42
C GLU A 797 -9.58 26.06 21.61
N GLN A 798 -8.91 25.22 20.82
CA GLN A 798 -9.56 24.28 19.89
C GLN A 798 -9.77 22.89 20.48
N VAL A 799 -9.04 22.55 21.52
CA VAL A 799 -9.16 21.31 22.29
C VAL A 799 -10.08 21.54 23.48
#